data_8da0e12a5c8352ad36326089822f3480
#
_entry.id   8da0e12a5c8352ad36326089822f3480
#
_cell.length_a   1.000
_cell.length_b   1.000
_cell.length_c   1.000
_cell.angle_alpha   90.00
_cell.angle_beta   90.00
_cell.angle_gamma   90.00
#
_symmetry.space_group_name_H-M   'P 1'
#
loop_
_entity.id
_entity.type
_entity.pdbx_description
1 polymer ?
#
loop_
_entity_poly.entity_id
_entity_poly.type
_entity_poly.pdbx_seq_one_letter_code
_entity_poly.pdbx_strand_id
1 'polypeptide(L)'
;MIRPVLLASVAFLPLSAVHAQETPAPEAAPEERTAPSDDDFHGQIVVRAGGLQRLDMLAGTSVVEGVELQRNLDGQIGEVLTHLPGVSATSFSPGASRPVLRGFQGERVRVLVDGIGSIDASNTSADHAVTIDPLTADRIEVLRGPAVLLYGSSAIGGAVNVIDKRIPLRVPEESVHVDAFGALDSAYDLREGGASFDVPLSSTIALHLDGSYRTTDDVEIAGYAAAAPLRADLLADAAEEEEEGHLEEAEELREAANQRGVLPNSATETTSLGAGLAWIGSGGSLGFSAGYYDTSYGVPGRPGTGHHHGEEEEEEGGEEAEGEHGEEAVSIGLEQFRADMRGSLDLGGGFFEELTTRWGYSDYTHTEFEGDEVGTVFDVEGVEGRVELIQRARGNWRGSVGGQYMHRDFSAVGAEAFVPPNQTDQVSLFALQEVGFDPFEVELGGRYENTSVEAPTLGLERSFDTFSGALGLSYSTPSGIRFGVNGSRTERAPSAEELFAEGPHIATQQFERGNPDLETEAAWGLEGYVRGSLGEAEFSAAVFHNWFDGFVYLQETGLEEDELPVYQYLQDDARYFGVEAEASLPLWRGNGMTLVGDVQGDYIRATLDDGSAVPRIPPLSLLGGLELQSERWDARAEVQWFDEQDRIASFETPTEGFTHVNLSLAWKPLRGGENVTVLLQANNLLDEEGRRHASFTKDFVPLAGRNLKLSVKMSL
;
A
#
# COMPACT_ATOMS: atom_id res chain seq x y z
N MET A 1 -25.47 -23.80 10.20
CA MET A 1 -26.91 -23.39 10.30
C MET A 1 -27.14 -22.32 9.28
N ILE A 2 -27.99 -22.54 8.33
CA ILE A 2 -28.25 -21.64 7.19
C ILE A 2 -29.03 -20.42 7.70
N ARG A 3 -28.45 -19.24 7.64
CA ARG A 3 -29.14 -17.95 7.88
C ARG A 3 -29.82 -17.50 6.58
N PRO A 4 -31.04 -17.00 6.60
CA PRO A 4 -31.73 -16.56 5.38
C PRO A 4 -31.33 -15.15 4.99
N VAL A 5 -30.89 -14.98 3.75
CA VAL A 5 -30.67 -13.68 3.08
C VAL A 5 -32.05 -13.01 2.88
N LEU A 6 -32.19 -11.80 3.42
CA LEU A 6 -33.35 -10.93 3.17
C LEU A 6 -33.17 -10.22 1.82
N LEU A 7 -33.92 -10.69 0.81
CA LEU A 7 -34.08 -9.97 -0.47
C LEU A 7 -35.03 -8.79 -0.26
N ALA A 8 -34.51 -7.57 -0.29
CA ALA A 8 -35.35 -6.37 -0.35
C ALA A 8 -35.87 -6.15 -1.76
N SER A 9 -37.17 -6.27 -1.89
CA SER A 9 -37.92 -6.04 -3.15
C SER A 9 -38.03 -4.55 -3.43
N VAL A 10 -37.34 -4.04 -4.44
CA VAL A 10 -37.51 -2.68 -4.96
C VAL A 10 -38.66 -2.66 -5.93
N ALA A 11 -39.73 -1.93 -5.59
CA ALA A 11 -40.91 -1.73 -6.44
C ALA A 11 -40.64 -0.69 -7.52
N PHE A 12 -40.73 -1.08 -8.79
CA PHE A 12 -40.72 -0.18 -9.93
C PHE A 12 -42.08 0.53 -10.07
N LEU A 13 -42.06 1.87 -10.07
CA LEU A 13 -43.17 2.68 -10.53
C LEU A 13 -42.95 3.10 -11.98
N PRO A 14 -43.95 3.04 -12.87
CA PRO A 14 -43.77 3.44 -14.27
C PRO A 14 -43.89 4.97 -14.44
N LEU A 15 -42.90 5.60 -15.04
CA LEU A 15 -43.00 6.98 -15.53
C LEU A 15 -43.63 6.99 -16.93
N SER A 16 -44.72 7.74 -17.03
CA SER A 16 -45.46 7.97 -18.28
C SER A 16 -44.73 9.01 -19.14
N ALA A 17 -44.61 8.70 -20.43
CA ALA A 17 -44.06 9.59 -21.44
C ALA A 17 -44.97 10.82 -21.70
N VAL A 18 -44.39 11.99 -21.70
CA VAL A 18 -45.05 13.21 -22.23
C VAL A 18 -44.37 13.57 -23.55
N HIS A 19 -45.15 13.59 -24.63
CA HIS A 19 -44.76 14.11 -25.94
C HIS A 19 -44.73 15.65 -25.91
N ALA A 20 -43.69 16.26 -26.47
CA ALA A 20 -43.72 17.67 -26.89
C ALA A 20 -43.08 17.84 -28.27
N GLN A 21 -43.72 18.66 -29.05
CA GLN A 21 -43.57 18.92 -30.49
C GLN A 21 -42.32 19.72 -30.88
N GLU A 22 -41.92 19.49 -32.15
CA GLU A 22 -40.93 20.21 -32.95
C GLU A 22 -41.29 21.70 -33.22
N THR A 23 -40.38 22.62 -33.40
CA THR A 23 -39.42 23.06 -34.46
C THR A 23 -39.21 24.58 -34.39
N PRO A 24 -38.33 25.32 -35.09
CA PRO A 24 -37.07 25.02 -35.77
C PRO A 24 -35.88 26.00 -35.54
N ALA A 25 -34.68 25.55 -35.73
CA ALA A 25 -33.47 25.99 -36.45
C ALA A 25 -33.05 27.48 -36.54
N PRO A 26 -31.79 27.76 -36.92
CA PRO A 26 -30.48 27.25 -36.50
C PRO A 26 -29.58 28.40 -36.04
N GLU A 27 -28.73 28.24 -35.07
CA GLU A 27 -27.66 29.20 -34.79
C GLU A 27 -26.38 28.47 -34.38
N ALA A 28 -25.34 28.91 -35.03
CA ALA A 28 -23.90 28.70 -34.82
C ALA A 28 -23.45 27.49 -33.95
N ALA A 29 -22.72 26.62 -34.58
CA ALA A 29 -21.96 25.51 -33.94
C ALA A 29 -21.08 26.05 -32.80
N PRO A 30 -21.13 25.45 -31.60
CA PRO A 30 -20.07 25.62 -30.65
C PRO A 30 -18.83 24.89 -31.21
N GLU A 31 -17.68 25.55 -31.11
CA GLU A 31 -16.39 24.94 -31.38
C GLU A 31 -16.32 23.61 -30.62
N GLU A 32 -16.11 22.51 -31.36
CA GLU A 32 -15.74 21.22 -30.81
C GLU A 32 -14.51 21.44 -29.94
N ARG A 33 -14.67 21.37 -28.64
CA ARG A 33 -13.56 21.09 -27.76
C ARG A 33 -13.18 19.63 -28.03
N THR A 34 -12.22 19.42 -28.91
CA THR A 34 -11.50 18.16 -29.02
C THR A 34 -11.00 17.82 -27.64
N ALA A 35 -11.39 16.65 -27.14
CA ALA A 35 -10.73 16.03 -25.99
C ALA A 35 -9.21 15.99 -26.29
N PRO A 36 -8.34 16.28 -25.31
CA PRO A 36 -6.91 16.13 -25.50
C PRO A 36 -6.64 14.68 -25.95
N SER A 37 -5.87 14.51 -26.98
CA SER A 37 -5.35 13.19 -27.38
C SER A 37 -4.36 12.70 -26.31
N ASP A 38 -4.32 11.40 -26.06
CA ASP A 38 -3.40 10.75 -25.10
C ASP A 38 -1.90 11.05 -25.33
N ASP A 39 -1.55 11.66 -26.48
CA ASP A 39 -0.17 12.03 -26.84
C ASP A 39 0.38 13.33 -26.20
N ASP A 40 -0.44 14.10 -25.47
CA ASP A 40 -0.01 15.39 -24.89
C ASP A 40 0.47 15.29 -23.40
N PHE A 41 0.64 14.08 -22.85
CA PHE A 41 0.98 13.86 -21.45
C PHE A 41 2.47 13.59 -21.14
N HIS A 42 3.37 14.13 -21.91
CA HIS A 42 4.78 14.16 -21.50
C HIS A 42 5.05 15.38 -20.61
N GLY A 43 4.99 15.19 -19.27
CA GLY A 43 5.58 16.11 -18.32
C GLY A 43 4.72 16.76 -17.24
N GLN A 44 3.47 16.35 -17.01
CA GLN A 44 2.71 16.80 -15.85
C GLN A 44 2.03 15.62 -15.15
N ILE A 45 2.48 15.32 -13.94
CA ILE A 45 1.82 14.37 -13.04
C ILE A 45 0.50 14.98 -12.61
N VAL A 46 -0.61 14.55 -13.19
CA VAL A 46 -1.95 14.97 -12.83
C VAL A 46 -2.55 13.90 -11.94
N VAL A 47 -2.59 14.15 -10.63
CA VAL A 47 -3.33 13.30 -9.69
C VAL A 47 -4.81 13.35 -10.03
N ARG A 48 -5.34 12.28 -10.57
CA ARG A 48 -6.74 12.14 -10.95
C ARG A 48 -7.57 11.45 -9.85
N ALA A 49 -7.50 11.91 -8.62
CA ALA A 49 -8.58 11.63 -7.69
C ALA A 49 -9.82 12.37 -8.21
N GLY A 50 -10.95 11.66 -8.43
CA GLY A 50 -12.16 12.28 -9.01
C GLY A 50 -12.58 13.52 -8.23
N GLY A 51 -12.59 14.65 -8.89
CA GLY A 51 -12.78 15.99 -8.30
C GLY A 51 -11.50 16.81 -8.18
N LEU A 52 -10.34 16.20 -7.99
CA LEU A 52 -9.04 16.88 -7.92
C LEU A 52 -8.28 16.93 -9.26
N GLN A 53 -8.93 16.67 -10.37
CA GLN A 53 -8.36 16.59 -11.72
C GLN A 53 -7.51 17.81 -12.17
N ARG A 54 -7.35 18.84 -11.35
CA ARG A 54 -6.62 20.06 -11.66
C ARG A 54 -5.88 20.72 -10.49
N LEU A 55 -5.82 20.08 -9.32
CA LEU A 55 -4.93 20.57 -8.28
C LEU A 55 -3.52 20.06 -8.64
N ASP A 56 -2.71 20.93 -9.17
CA ASP A 56 -1.28 20.71 -9.35
C ASP A 56 -0.65 20.77 -7.96
N MET A 57 -0.67 19.63 -7.26
CA MET A 57 -0.29 19.58 -5.86
C MET A 57 1.14 20.04 -5.68
N LEU A 58 1.38 20.94 -4.74
CA LEU A 58 2.71 21.48 -4.44
C LEU A 58 3.64 20.44 -3.84
N ALA A 59 3.10 19.28 -3.42
CA ALA A 59 3.86 18.19 -2.86
C ALA A 59 4.30 17.14 -3.88
N GLY A 60 5.30 16.37 -3.54
CA GLY A 60 5.77 15.23 -4.34
C GLY A 60 4.70 14.13 -4.40
N THR A 61 4.17 13.89 -5.60
CA THR A 61 3.30 12.76 -5.90
C THR A 61 4.02 11.90 -6.93
N SER A 62 4.08 10.58 -6.68
CA SER A 62 4.55 9.61 -7.66
C SER A 62 3.37 8.82 -8.19
N VAL A 63 3.37 8.49 -9.48
CA VAL A 63 2.31 7.70 -10.14
C VAL A 63 2.97 6.55 -10.87
N VAL A 64 2.49 5.33 -10.63
CA VAL A 64 2.93 4.11 -11.32
C VAL A 64 1.80 3.62 -12.21
N GLU A 65 2.02 3.59 -13.52
CA GLU A 65 1.02 3.18 -14.52
C GLU A 65 1.66 2.53 -15.77
N GLY A 66 0.85 1.98 -16.66
CA GLY A 66 1.28 1.48 -17.96
C GLY A 66 2.32 0.36 -17.90
N VAL A 67 3.43 0.49 -18.65
CA VAL A 67 4.53 -0.50 -18.72
C VAL A 67 5.33 -0.53 -17.41
N GLU A 68 5.43 0.59 -16.72
CA GLU A 68 6.10 0.68 -15.40
C GLU A 68 5.36 -0.15 -14.36
N LEU A 69 4.03 -0.02 -14.29
CA LEU A 69 3.20 -0.87 -13.42
C LEU A 69 3.36 -2.34 -13.81
N GLN A 70 3.32 -2.68 -15.10
CA GLN A 70 3.52 -4.06 -15.57
C GLN A 70 4.91 -4.61 -15.17
N ARG A 71 5.96 -3.79 -15.22
CA ARG A 71 7.34 -4.18 -14.85
C ARG A 71 7.46 -4.48 -13.36
N ASN A 72 6.81 -3.69 -12.52
CA ASN A 72 6.93 -3.78 -11.08
C ASN A 72 5.77 -4.55 -10.42
N LEU A 73 4.90 -5.17 -11.22
CA LEU A 73 3.75 -5.90 -10.72
C LEU A 73 4.17 -7.07 -9.84
N ASP A 74 3.67 -7.07 -8.61
CA ASP A 74 3.92 -8.07 -7.57
C ASP A 74 2.61 -8.48 -6.90
N GLY A 75 2.64 -9.48 -6.01
CA GLY A 75 1.48 -9.94 -5.24
C GLY A 75 0.99 -8.91 -4.24
N GLN A 76 1.90 -8.13 -3.68
CA GLN A 76 1.62 -7.20 -2.60
C GLN A 76 1.89 -5.75 -3.02
N ILE A 77 0.99 -4.85 -2.62
CA ILE A 77 1.06 -3.42 -2.98
C ILE A 77 2.34 -2.74 -2.48
N GLY A 78 2.90 -3.18 -1.35
CA GLY A 78 4.15 -2.68 -0.82
C GLY A 78 5.31 -2.91 -1.78
N GLU A 79 5.43 -4.12 -2.34
CA GLU A 79 6.51 -4.50 -3.24
C GLU A 79 6.45 -3.77 -4.59
N VAL A 80 5.24 -3.54 -5.13
CA VAL A 80 5.04 -2.81 -6.39
C VAL A 80 5.70 -1.43 -6.40
N LEU A 81 5.83 -0.80 -5.24
CA LEU A 81 6.26 0.60 -5.10
C LEU A 81 7.73 0.79 -4.73
N THR A 82 8.47 -0.29 -4.43
CA THR A 82 9.85 -0.21 -3.88
C THR A 82 10.90 0.36 -4.84
N HIS A 83 10.55 0.56 -6.10
CA HIS A 83 11.40 1.22 -7.09
C HIS A 83 11.27 2.76 -7.08
N LEU A 84 10.34 3.32 -6.27
CA LEU A 84 10.16 4.76 -6.14
C LEU A 84 11.07 5.36 -5.06
N PRO A 85 11.60 6.60 -5.23
CA PRO A 85 12.44 7.23 -4.22
C PRO A 85 11.64 7.46 -2.92
N GLY A 86 12.27 7.18 -1.77
CA GLY A 86 11.65 7.31 -0.45
C GLY A 86 10.58 6.28 -0.14
N VAL A 87 10.48 5.21 -0.94
CA VAL A 87 9.55 4.11 -0.73
C VAL A 87 10.30 2.81 -0.50
N SER A 88 9.94 2.12 0.57
CA SER A 88 10.34 0.75 0.89
C SER A 88 9.09 -0.08 1.16
N ALA A 89 9.26 -1.32 1.59
CA ALA A 89 8.17 -2.21 1.94
C ALA A 89 8.46 -2.95 3.26
N THR A 90 7.43 -3.39 3.96
CA THR A 90 7.61 -4.19 5.17
C THR A 90 8.12 -5.58 4.86
N SER A 91 7.82 -6.14 3.67
CA SER A 91 8.32 -7.45 3.19
C SER A 91 8.33 -8.50 4.30
N PHE A 92 7.22 -8.60 5.05
CA PHE A 92 7.12 -9.55 6.15
C PHE A 92 7.20 -10.99 5.63
N SER A 93 6.40 -11.25 4.61
CA SER A 93 6.41 -12.48 3.82
C SER A 93 5.99 -12.17 2.38
N PRO A 94 6.12 -13.11 1.42
CA PRO A 94 5.56 -12.94 0.08
C PRO A 94 4.05 -12.68 0.06
N GLY A 95 3.32 -13.18 1.05
CA GLY A 95 1.88 -12.95 1.22
C GLY A 95 1.52 -11.64 1.92
N ALA A 96 2.45 -11.02 2.65
CA ALA A 96 2.18 -9.82 3.44
C ALA A 96 3.31 -8.79 3.31
N SER A 97 3.01 -7.69 2.61
CA SER A 97 3.94 -6.56 2.48
C SER A 97 3.19 -5.25 2.31
N ARG A 98 3.47 -4.29 3.18
CA ARG A 98 2.87 -2.96 3.20
C ARG A 98 3.87 -1.90 2.75
N PRO A 99 3.41 -0.79 2.14
CA PRO A 99 4.30 0.31 1.76
C PRO A 99 4.87 1.02 2.99
N VAL A 100 6.16 1.33 2.93
CA VAL A 100 6.88 2.18 3.88
C VAL A 100 7.24 3.47 3.16
N LEU A 101 6.70 4.60 3.60
CA LEU A 101 6.91 5.90 2.98
C LEU A 101 7.79 6.77 3.88
N ARG A 102 8.97 7.16 3.40
CA ARG A 102 9.93 8.01 4.17
C ARG A 102 10.25 7.43 5.56
N GLY A 103 10.30 6.09 5.68
CA GLY A 103 10.49 5.38 6.94
C GLY A 103 9.26 5.30 7.83
N PHE A 104 8.11 5.82 7.40
CA PHE A 104 6.83 5.64 8.09
C PHE A 104 6.12 4.39 7.60
N GLN A 105 5.51 3.64 8.52
CA GLN A 105 4.77 2.41 8.25
C GLN A 105 3.57 2.26 9.19
N GLY A 106 2.77 1.23 8.97
CA GLY A 106 1.59 0.91 9.79
C GLY A 106 0.58 2.05 9.78
N GLU A 107 0.10 2.43 10.95
CA GLU A 107 -0.92 3.47 11.16
C GLU A 107 -0.55 4.88 10.66
N ARG A 108 0.70 5.08 10.18
CA ARG A 108 1.15 6.37 9.61
C ARG A 108 1.11 6.41 8.10
N VAL A 109 0.84 5.29 7.43
CA VAL A 109 0.71 5.21 5.97
C VAL A 109 -0.65 4.66 5.63
N ARG A 110 -1.48 5.49 5.02
CA ARG A 110 -2.83 5.08 4.66
C ARG A 110 -2.87 4.45 3.28
N VAL A 111 -3.39 3.21 3.20
CA VAL A 111 -3.65 2.54 1.92
C VAL A 111 -5.12 2.70 1.55
N LEU A 112 -5.36 3.13 0.30
CA LEU A 112 -6.66 3.57 -0.17
C LEU A 112 -7.00 2.90 -1.51
N VAL A 113 -8.29 2.62 -1.72
CA VAL A 113 -8.88 2.33 -3.02
C VAL A 113 -9.79 3.49 -3.40
N ASP A 114 -9.47 4.19 -4.49
CA ASP A 114 -10.23 5.35 -4.95
C ASP A 114 -10.47 6.44 -3.88
N GLY A 115 -9.54 6.58 -2.93
CA GLY A 115 -9.58 7.57 -1.85
C GLY A 115 -10.42 7.18 -0.64
N ILE A 116 -10.82 5.91 -0.52
CA ILE A 116 -11.44 5.27 0.65
C ILE A 116 -10.49 4.20 1.19
N GLY A 117 -10.36 4.04 2.49
CA GLY A 117 -9.49 3.07 3.14
C GLY A 117 -9.74 1.64 2.68
N SER A 118 -8.74 0.77 2.78
CA SER A 118 -8.85 -0.67 2.50
C SER A 118 -9.88 -1.35 3.39
N ILE A 119 -10.05 -0.87 4.62
CA ILE A 119 -10.97 -1.38 5.66
C ILE A 119 -10.74 -2.89 5.87
N ASP A 120 -9.54 -3.21 6.32
CA ASP A 120 -9.04 -4.55 6.61
C ASP A 120 -8.31 -4.57 7.96
N ALA A 121 -7.67 -5.69 8.30
CA ALA A 121 -6.84 -5.83 9.49
C ALA A 121 -5.33 -5.60 9.20
N SER A 122 -4.95 -5.11 8.01
CA SER A 122 -3.54 -5.01 7.62
C SER A 122 -2.70 -4.08 8.49
N ASN A 123 -3.31 -3.16 9.23
CA ASN A 123 -2.61 -2.28 10.17
C ASN A 123 -2.52 -2.86 11.58
N THR A 124 -3.32 -3.88 11.91
CA THR A 124 -3.31 -4.53 13.24
C THR A 124 -1.98 -5.25 13.47
N SER A 125 -1.45 -5.94 12.46
CA SER A 125 -0.15 -6.59 12.53
C SER A 125 0.64 -6.52 11.21
N ALA A 126 1.95 -6.81 11.29
CA ALA A 126 2.86 -6.75 10.16
C ALA A 126 2.71 -7.93 9.17
N ASP A 127 2.24 -9.08 9.63
CA ASP A 127 1.98 -10.32 8.89
C ASP A 127 0.65 -10.30 8.14
N HIS A 128 -0.24 -9.34 8.44
CA HIS A 128 -1.53 -9.22 7.79
C HIS A 128 -1.43 -8.53 6.42
N ALA A 129 -1.90 -9.22 5.38
CA ALA A 129 -1.91 -8.71 4.01
C ALA A 129 -2.88 -7.52 3.83
N VAL A 130 -2.52 -6.59 2.94
CA VAL A 130 -3.46 -5.58 2.42
C VAL A 130 -4.36 -6.22 1.38
N THR A 131 -5.67 -6.05 1.49
CA THR A 131 -6.69 -6.66 0.61
C THR A 131 -6.86 -5.94 -0.73
N ILE A 132 -5.76 -5.70 -1.42
CA ILE A 132 -5.74 -5.05 -2.73
C ILE A 132 -4.96 -5.93 -3.70
N ASP A 133 -5.63 -6.38 -4.78
CA ASP A 133 -4.94 -7.04 -5.88
C ASP A 133 -4.39 -6.00 -6.86
N PRO A 134 -3.05 -5.84 -6.98
CA PRO A 134 -2.43 -4.89 -7.90
C PRO A 134 -2.76 -5.15 -9.38
N LEU A 135 -3.21 -6.35 -9.75
CA LEU A 135 -3.67 -6.67 -11.11
C LEU A 135 -4.91 -5.87 -11.54
N THR A 136 -5.74 -5.45 -10.58
CA THR A 136 -6.96 -4.68 -10.86
C THR A 136 -6.71 -3.18 -10.99
N ALA A 137 -5.50 -2.73 -10.64
CA ALA A 137 -5.14 -1.33 -10.65
C ALA A 137 -5.02 -0.77 -12.09
N ASP A 138 -5.63 0.40 -12.32
CA ASP A 138 -5.34 1.23 -13.48
C ASP A 138 -4.01 1.97 -13.30
N ARG A 139 -3.84 2.54 -12.11
CA ARG A 139 -2.61 3.17 -11.64
C ARG A 139 -2.55 3.21 -10.12
N ILE A 140 -1.37 3.46 -9.59
CA ILE A 140 -1.13 3.61 -8.16
C ILE A 140 -0.49 4.97 -7.92
N GLU A 141 -1.05 5.74 -7.00
CA GLU A 141 -0.62 7.09 -6.64
C GLU A 141 0.00 7.06 -5.24
N VAL A 142 1.24 7.54 -5.10
CA VAL A 142 1.90 7.73 -3.80
C VAL A 142 1.86 9.21 -3.45
N LEU A 143 1.11 9.55 -2.42
CA LEU A 143 0.79 10.91 -2.02
C LEU A 143 1.62 11.33 -0.82
N ARG A 144 2.25 12.51 -0.89
CA ARG A 144 3.06 13.09 0.18
C ARG A 144 2.68 14.57 0.36
N GLY A 145 3.07 15.17 1.50
CA GLY A 145 2.89 16.61 1.73
C GLY A 145 1.47 17.06 2.02
N PRO A 146 1.12 18.36 1.81
CA PRO A 146 -0.12 18.99 2.31
C PRO A 146 -1.43 18.33 1.88
N ALA A 147 -1.48 17.79 0.67
CA ALA A 147 -2.70 17.19 0.13
C ALA A 147 -3.09 15.88 0.83
N VAL A 148 -2.17 15.26 1.54
CA VAL A 148 -2.43 14.02 2.31
C VAL A 148 -3.46 14.26 3.42
N LEU A 149 -3.54 15.49 3.95
CA LEU A 149 -4.56 15.89 4.94
C LEU A 149 -5.99 15.64 4.48
N LEU A 150 -6.22 15.58 3.17
CA LEU A 150 -7.54 15.27 2.63
C LEU A 150 -7.96 13.82 2.92
N TYR A 151 -7.01 12.91 3.17
CA TYR A 151 -7.27 11.46 3.26
C TYR A 151 -7.29 10.91 4.69
N GLY A 152 -7.08 11.73 5.70
CA GLY A 152 -7.17 11.33 7.10
C GLY A 152 -5.94 11.74 7.91
N SER A 153 -6.09 11.75 9.22
CA SER A 153 -5.02 12.04 10.16
C SER A 153 -3.97 10.92 10.19
N SER A 154 -4.38 9.67 10.00
CA SER A 154 -3.48 8.51 9.88
C SER A 154 -2.57 8.55 8.64
N ALA A 155 -2.79 9.47 7.70
CA ALA A 155 -1.87 9.68 6.59
C ALA A 155 -0.70 10.63 6.93
N ILE A 156 -0.28 10.74 8.19
CA ILE A 156 0.80 11.62 8.66
C ILE A 156 2.14 11.34 7.94
N GLY A 157 2.41 10.09 7.58
CA GLY A 157 3.58 9.66 6.79
C GLY A 157 3.37 9.70 5.28
N GLY A 158 2.11 9.71 4.83
CA GLY A 158 1.73 9.65 3.42
C GLY A 158 0.53 8.74 3.17
N ALA A 159 0.13 8.63 1.90
CA ALA A 159 -0.91 7.70 1.47
C ALA A 159 -0.55 7.04 0.15
N VAL A 160 -0.97 5.78 -0.01
CA VAL A 160 -0.95 5.03 -1.27
C VAL A 160 -2.39 4.88 -1.73
N ASN A 161 -2.72 5.40 -2.91
CA ASN A 161 -4.07 5.37 -3.44
C ASN A 161 -4.11 4.54 -4.72
N VAL A 162 -4.73 3.39 -4.66
CA VAL A 162 -4.95 2.53 -5.82
C VAL A 162 -6.22 2.97 -6.53
N ILE A 163 -6.08 3.30 -7.80
CA ILE A 163 -7.23 3.63 -8.66
C ILE A 163 -7.58 2.38 -9.44
N ASP A 164 -8.75 1.84 -9.20
CA ASP A 164 -9.26 0.69 -9.92
C ASP A 164 -10.21 1.08 -11.07
N LYS A 165 -10.63 0.09 -11.87
CA LYS A 165 -11.53 0.26 -13.01
C LYS A 165 -12.96 -0.22 -12.71
N ARG A 166 -13.23 -0.76 -11.52
CA ARG A 166 -14.48 -1.45 -11.21
C ARG A 166 -15.72 -0.56 -11.36
N ILE A 167 -15.59 0.74 -11.01
CA ILE A 167 -16.66 1.72 -11.31
C ILE A 167 -16.29 2.49 -12.57
N PRO A 168 -16.90 2.21 -13.74
CA PRO A 168 -16.60 2.89 -14.99
C PRO A 168 -16.78 4.41 -14.91
N LEU A 169 -15.78 5.16 -15.40
CA LEU A 169 -15.83 6.63 -15.46
C LEU A 169 -16.31 7.14 -16.82
N ARG A 170 -16.32 6.28 -17.83
CA ARG A 170 -16.78 6.57 -19.19
C ARG A 170 -17.52 5.37 -19.76
N VAL A 171 -18.39 5.61 -20.72
CA VAL A 171 -18.98 4.56 -21.53
C VAL A 171 -18.01 4.21 -22.63
N PRO A 172 -17.58 2.93 -22.80
CA PRO A 172 -16.71 2.52 -23.92
C PRO A 172 -17.29 2.89 -25.28
N GLU A 173 -16.44 3.27 -26.23
CA GLU A 173 -16.84 3.51 -27.61
C GLU A 173 -17.00 2.20 -28.39
N GLU A 174 -16.23 1.18 -28.02
CA GLU A 174 -16.29 -0.17 -28.56
C GLU A 174 -17.49 -0.93 -27.98
N SER A 175 -17.93 -1.97 -28.66
CA SER A 175 -19.01 -2.83 -28.16
C SER A 175 -18.62 -3.62 -26.91
N VAL A 176 -17.33 -3.88 -26.73
CA VAL A 176 -16.69 -4.49 -25.56
C VAL A 176 -15.24 -4.05 -25.57
N HIS A 177 -14.74 -3.52 -24.47
CA HIS A 177 -13.33 -3.35 -24.22
C HIS A 177 -12.83 -4.49 -23.34
N VAL A 178 -11.65 -5.05 -23.64
CA VAL A 178 -11.09 -6.21 -22.95
C VAL A 178 -9.64 -5.90 -22.57
N ASP A 179 -9.33 -5.91 -21.28
CA ASP A 179 -7.96 -6.00 -20.80
C ASP A 179 -7.69 -7.44 -20.29
N ALA A 180 -6.51 -7.97 -20.61
CA ALA A 180 -6.07 -9.25 -20.10
C ALA A 180 -4.58 -9.21 -19.76
N PHE A 181 -4.21 -9.94 -18.73
CA PHE A 181 -2.84 -10.08 -18.25
C PHE A 181 -2.55 -11.53 -17.88
N GLY A 182 -1.29 -11.95 -18.06
CA GLY A 182 -0.82 -13.24 -17.58
C GLY A 182 0.69 -13.21 -17.38
N ALA A 183 1.20 -13.88 -16.35
CA ALA A 183 2.62 -14.00 -16.10
C ALA A 183 3.00 -15.36 -15.49
N LEU A 184 4.29 -15.67 -15.68
CA LEU A 184 4.99 -16.83 -15.11
C LEU A 184 6.36 -16.35 -14.64
N ASP A 185 6.85 -16.86 -13.52
CA ASP A 185 8.23 -16.61 -13.12
C ASP A 185 8.89 -17.84 -12.46
N SER A 186 10.20 -17.75 -12.22
CA SER A 186 11.00 -18.88 -11.78
C SER A 186 11.30 -18.90 -10.28
N ALA A 187 11.33 -17.76 -9.59
CA ALA A 187 11.70 -17.71 -8.18
C ALA A 187 10.53 -18.07 -7.25
N TYR A 188 9.32 -17.79 -7.71
CA TYR A 188 8.08 -18.10 -6.99
C TYR A 188 7.31 -19.26 -7.62
N ASP A 189 7.80 -19.85 -8.72
CA ASP A 189 7.02 -20.71 -9.64
C ASP A 189 5.62 -20.11 -9.92
N LEU A 190 5.60 -18.77 -10.04
CA LEU A 190 4.39 -17.96 -10.18
C LEU A 190 3.60 -18.36 -11.42
N ARG A 191 2.31 -18.49 -11.24
CA ARG A 191 1.32 -18.60 -12.31
C ARG A 191 0.18 -17.63 -12.00
N GLU A 192 0.11 -16.56 -12.78
CA GLU A 192 -0.93 -15.57 -12.59
C GLU A 192 -1.62 -15.20 -13.90
N GLY A 193 -2.88 -14.79 -13.79
CA GLY A 193 -3.63 -14.27 -14.92
C GLY A 193 -4.90 -13.58 -14.48
N GLY A 194 -5.33 -12.58 -15.27
CA GLY A 194 -6.55 -11.84 -15.03
C GLY A 194 -7.11 -11.26 -16.31
N ALA A 195 -8.39 -10.93 -16.28
CA ALA A 195 -9.05 -10.22 -17.37
C ALA A 195 -10.16 -9.31 -16.85
N SER A 196 -10.38 -8.21 -17.57
CA SER A 196 -11.52 -7.33 -17.34
C SER A 196 -12.26 -7.04 -18.64
N PHE A 197 -13.55 -6.73 -18.51
CA PHE A 197 -14.47 -6.46 -19.60
C PHE A 197 -15.29 -5.21 -19.29
N ASP A 198 -15.21 -4.19 -20.15
CA ASP A 198 -16.06 -3.02 -20.10
C ASP A 198 -17.06 -3.07 -21.24
N VAL A 199 -18.35 -3.02 -20.89
CA VAL A 199 -19.47 -3.20 -21.84
C VAL A 199 -20.41 -2.01 -21.78
N PRO A 200 -20.64 -1.27 -22.89
CA PRO A 200 -21.65 -0.23 -22.97
C PRO A 200 -23.04 -0.87 -23.04
N LEU A 201 -23.83 -0.80 -21.96
CA LEU A 201 -25.22 -1.27 -21.97
C LEU A 201 -26.15 -0.27 -22.63
N SER A 202 -25.78 1.01 -22.65
CA SER A 202 -26.44 2.10 -23.39
C SER A 202 -25.46 3.25 -23.61
N SER A 203 -25.90 4.35 -24.22
CA SER A 203 -25.07 5.57 -24.35
C SER A 203 -24.72 6.26 -23.01
N THR A 204 -25.26 5.80 -21.90
CA THR A 204 -25.08 6.39 -20.55
C THR A 204 -24.85 5.37 -19.46
N ILE A 205 -24.82 4.06 -19.78
CA ILE A 205 -24.61 3.00 -18.79
C ILE A 205 -23.50 2.09 -19.26
N ALA A 206 -22.48 1.91 -18.42
CA ALA A 206 -21.39 0.98 -18.61
C ALA A 206 -21.38 -0.08 -17.50
N LEU A 207 -21.08 -1.33 -17.88
CA LEU A 207 -20.84 -2.47 -17.00
C LEU A 207 -19.36 -2.82 -17.05
N HIS A 208 -18.77 -3.04 -15.89
CA HIS A 208 -17.43 -3.60 -15.72
C HIS A 208 -17.52 -4.98 -15.07
N LEU A 209 -16.68 -5.92 -15.52
CA LEU A 209 -16.49 -7.23 -14.90
C LEU A 209 -14.99 -7.52 -14.89
N ASP A 210 -14.45 -7.99 -13.78
CA ASP A 210 -13.04 -8.40 -13.67
C ASP A 210 -12.88 -9.69 -12.87
N GLY A 211 -11.75 -10.35 -13.08
CA GLY A 211 -11.33 -11.50 -12.29
C GLY A 211 -9.86 -11.81 -12.50
N SER A 212 -9.19 -12.23 -11.45
CA SER A 212 -7.78 -12.63 -11.43
C SER A 212 -7.56 -13.85 -10.56
N TYR A 213 -6.52 -14.58 -10.88
CA TYR A 213 -6.01 -15.71 -10.11
C TYR A 213 -4.49 -15.69 -10.12
N ARG A 214 -3.89 -15.94 -8.94
CA ARG A 214 -2.44 -16.05 -8.74
C ARG A 214 -2.16 -17.22 -7.82
N THR A 215 -1.09 -17.97 -8.12
CA THR A 215 -0.53 -18.98 -7.23
C THR A 215 0.99 -18.96 -7.31
N THR A 216 1.65 -19.19 -6.18
CA THR A 216 3.09 -19.34 -6.06
C THR A 216 3.40 -20.57 -5.24
N ASP A 217 4.57 -21.16 -5.46
CA ASP A 217 5.19 -22.12 -4.55
C ASP A 217 6.10 -21.36 -3.57
N ASP A 218 6.80 -22.07 -2.69
CA ASP A 218 7.82 -21.51 -1.79
C ASP A 218 8.93 -20.81 -2.55
N VAL A 219 9.36 -19.64 -2.05
CA VAL A 219 10.27 -18.73 -2.75
C VAL A 219 11.68 -19.27 -2.83
N GLU A 220 12.27 -19.30 -4.02
CA GLU A 220 13.71 -19.50 -4.22
C GLU A 220 14.51 -18.28 -3.76
N ILE A 221 15.46 -18.47 -2.84
CA ILE A 221 16.31 -17.45 -2.23
C ILE A 221 17.79 -17.64 -2.58
N ALA A 222 18.55 -16.54 -2.59
CA ALA A 222 19.95 -16.52 -3.01
C ALA A 222 20.94 -16.93 -1.90
N GLY A 223 20.57 -17.62 -0.88
CA GLY A 223 21.51 -17.92 0.21
C GLY A 223 20.86 -18.71 1.32
N TYR A 224 21.10 -18.31 2.55
CA TYR A 224 20.47 -18.90 3.73
C TYR A 224 19.19 -18.11 4.10
N ALA A 225 18.18 -18.82 4.63
CA ALA A 225 17.01 -18.17 5.20
C ALA A 225 17.42 -17.32 6.41
N ALA A 226 18.14 -17.91 7.37
CA ALA A 226 18.67 -17.17 8.52
C ALA A 226 19.86 -16.26 8.14
N ALA A 227 19.80 -14.99 8.57
CA ALA A 227 20.90 -14.04 8.47
C ALA A 227 22.12 -14.52 9.26
N ALA A 228 23.32 -14.05 8.92
CA ALA A 228 24.55 -14.52 9.52
C ALA A 228 24.60 -14.43 11.06
N PRO A 229 24.11 -13.37 11.73
CA PRO A 229 24.02 -13.34 13.19
C PRO A 229 23.08 -14.41 13.75
N LEU A 230 21.83 -14.47 13.28
CA LEU A 230 20.85 -15.45 13.74
C LEU A 230 21.36 -16.89 13.51
N ARG A 231 21.98 -17.15 12.37
CA ARG A 231 22.58 -18.43 12.06
C ARG A 231 23.70 -18.82 13.05
N ALA A 232 24.49 -17.85 13.51
CA ALA A 232 25.53 -18.10 14.49
C ALA A 232 24.94 -18.41 15.87
N ASP A 233 23.86 -17.76 16.26
CA ASP A 233 23.13 -18.00 17.50
C ASP A 233 22.51 -19.40 17.49
N LEU A 234 21.75 -19.76 16.44
CA LEU A 234 21.18 -21.11 16.29
C LEU A 234 22.23 -22.25 16.36
N LEU A 235 23.43 -22.04 15.81
CA LEU A 235 24.50 -23.02 15.90
C LEU A 235 25.14 -23.07 17.29
N ALA A 236 25.11 -22.01 18.06
CA ALA A 236 25.58 -21.97 19.43
C ALA A 236 24.57 -22.67 20.35
N ASP A 237 23.28 -22.40 20.18
CA ASP A 237 22.18 -23.04 20.91
C ASP A 237 22.14 -24.55 20.61
N ALA A 238 22.30 -24.96 19.36
CA ALA A 238 22.43 -26.38 18.99
C ALA A 238 23.61 -27.10 19.64
N ALA A 239 24.68 -26.37 19.95
CA ALA A 239 25.84 -26.97 20.66
C ALA A 239 25.57 -27.07 22.17
N GLU A 240 24.79 -26.19 22.74
CA GLU A 240 24.35 -26.21 24.13
C GLU A 240 23.37 -27.38 24.36
N GLU A 241 22.35 -27.51 23.50
CA GLU A 241 21.40 -28.63 23.53
C GLU A 241 22.08 -30.01 23.39
N GLU A 242 23.10 -30.08 22.53
CA GLU A 242 23.91 -31.33 22.40
C GLU A 242 24.68 -31.65 23.71
N GLU A 243 25.23 -30.64 24.42
CA GLU A 243 25.91 -30.80 25.70
C GLU A 243 24.93 -31.20 26.80
N GLU A 244 23.69 -30.77 26.77
CA GLU A 244 22.62 -31.13 27.70
C GLU A 244 22.00 -32.52 27.39
N GLY A 245 22.22 -33.02 26.17
CA GLY A 245 21.77 -34.33 25.73
C GLY A 245 20.48 -34.35 24.93
N HIS A 246 19.95 -33.20 24.58
CA HIS A 246 18.78 -32.96 23.74
C HIS A 246 19.19 -33.02 22.26
N LEU A 247 19.44 -34.24 21.77
CA LEU A 247 20.04 -34.42 20.43
C LEU A 247 19.11 -34.11 19.29
N GLU A 248 17.81 -34.21 19.47
CA GLU A 248 16.79 -33.93 18.48
C GLU A 248 16.67 -32.41 18.26
N GLU A 249 16.52 -31.65 19.31
CA GLU A 249 16.51 -30.20 19.31
C GLU A 249 17.80 -29.60 18.73
N ALA A 250 18.95 -30.19 19.11
CA ALA A 250 20.24 -29.80 18.51
C ALA A 250 20.30 -30.04 17.00
N GLU A 251 19.66 -31.10 16.46
CA GLU A 251 19.59 -31.38 15.03
C GLU A 251 18.64 -30.42 14.32
N GLU A 252 17.47 -30.12 14.87
CA GLU A 252 16.51 -29.16 14.34
C GLU A 252 17.10 -27.73 14.24
N LEU A 253 17.75 -27.23 15.30
CA LEU A 253 18.46 -25.95 15.27
C LEU A 253 19.55 -25.91 14.20
N ARG A 254 20.26 -27.03 13.96
CA ARG A 254 21.25 -27.10 12.87
C ARG A 254 20.62 -27.13 11.49
N GLU A 255 19.50 -27.82 11.33
CA GLU A 255 18.74 -27.80 10.07
C GLU A 255 18.22 -26.40 9.77
N ALA A 256 17.61 -25.74 10.74
CA ALA A 256 17.16 -24.36 10.64
C ALA A 256 18.30 -23.39 10.28
N ALA A 257 19.45 -23.48 10.97
CA ALA A 257 20.64 -22.69 10.67
C ALA A 257 21.20 -22.93 9.25
N ASN A 258 20.96 -24.09 8.66
CA ASN A 258 21.47 -24.47 7.34
C ASN A 258 20.41 -24.44 6.24
N GLN A 259 19.17 -24.03 6.54
CA GLN A 259 18.11 -23.82 5.56
C GLN A 259 18.57 -22.84 4.49
N ARG A 260 18.58 -23.23 3.22
CA ARG A 260 19.05 -22.38 2.13
C ARG A 260 18.41 -22.74 0.79
N GLY A 261 18.41 -21.76 -0.10
CA GLY A 261 17.95 -21.89 -1.49
C GLY A 261 16.44 -21.82 -1.64
N VAL A 262 15.68 -22.15 -0.60
CA VAL A 262 14.21 -22.00 -0.56
C VAL A 262 13.82 -21.46 0.82
N LEU A 263 12.87 -20.53 0.86
CA LEU A 263 12.24 -20.04 2.07
C LEU A 263 11.00 -20.89 2.35
N PRO A 264 10.99 -21.75 3.36
CA PRO A 264 9.85 -22.60 3.68
C PRO A 264 8.62 -21.78 4.08
N ASN A 265 7.44 -22.33 3.87
CA ASN A 265 6.17 -21.74 4.27
C ASN A 265 5.96 -20.31 3.74
N SER A 266 6.22 -20.11 2.46
CA SER A 266 6.13 -18.79 1.80
C SER A 266 5.25 -18.79 0.55
N ALA A 267 4.60 -19.91 0.25
CA ALA A 267 3.67 -20.07 -0.87
C ALA A 267 2.40 -19.20 -0.69
N THR A 268 1.80 -18.79 -1.82
CA THR A 268 0.59 -17.96 -1.81
C THR A 268 -0.42 -18.41 -2.86
N GLU A 269 -1.70 -18.25 -2.57
CA GLU A 269 -2.79 -18.41 -3.54
C GLU A 269 -3.79 -17.25 -3.39
N THR A 270 -4.16 -16.59 -4.48
CA THR A 270 -5.05 -15.42 -4.45
C THR A 270 -6.06 -15.47 -5.58
N THR A 271 -7.32 -15.23 -5.26
CA THR A 271 -8.43 -15.05 -6.21
C THR A 271 -9.09 -13.70 -5.97
N SER A 272 -9.30 -12.91 -7.03
CA SER A 272 -10.07 -11.67 -6.97
C SER A 272 -11.14 -11.64 -8.05
N LEU A 273 -12.35 -11.25 -7.68
CA LEU A 273 -13.48 -11.10 -8.60
C LEU A 273 -14.14 -9.75 -8.38
N GLY A 274 -14.57 -9.09 -9.45
CA GLY A 274 -15.21 -7.80 -9.38
C GLY A 274 -16.29 -7.58 -10.42
N ALA A 275 -17.26 -6.74 -10.07
CA ALA A 275 -18.28 -6.26 -10.98
C ALA A 275 -18.67 -4.82 -10.63
N GLY A 276 -18.91 -3.99 -11.64
CA GLY A 276 -19.35 -2.62 -11.44
C GLY A 276 -20.31 -2.15 -12.50
N LEU A 277 -21.16 -1.21 -12.13
CA LEU A 277 -22.15 -0.59 -13.01
C LEU A 277 -22.16 0.92 -12.77
N ALA A 278 -22.07 1.69 -13.82
CA ALA A 278 -22.15 3.14 -13.72
C ALA A 278 -23.17 3.74 -14.71
N TRP A 279 -23.94 4.70 -14.22
CA TRP A 279 -24.66 5.65 -15.04
C TRP A 279 -23.83 6.93 -15.19
N ILE A 280 -23.64 7.37 -16.43
CA ILE A 280 -22.80 8.50 -16.78
C ILE A 280 -23.61 9.42 -17.70
N GLY A 281 -23.96 10.59 -17.19
CA GLY A 281 -24.75 11.59 -17.89
C GLY A 281 -24.05 12.94 -17.98
N SER A 282 -24.64 13.86 -18.74
CA SER A 282 -24.08 15.22 -18.92
C SER A 282 -24.09 16.10 -17.67
N GLY A 283 -24.85 15.72 -16.63
CA GLY A 283 -24.96 16.47 -15.37
C GLY A 283 -24.36 15.74 -14.17
N GLY A 284 -23.68 14.63 -14.38
CA GLY A 284 -23.08 13.83 -13.29
C GLY A 284 -23.00 12.35 -13.59
N SER A 285 -22.52 11.60 -12.61
CA SER A 285 -22.41 10.14 -12.68
C SER A 285 -22.81 9.50 -11.34
N LEU A 286 -23.20 8.25 -11.40
CA LEU A 286 -23.41 7.40 -10.22
C LEU A 286 -23.06 5.96 -10.58
N GLY A 287 -22.12 5.39 -9.83
CA GLY A 287 -21.68 4.02 -10.04
C GLY A 287 -21.56 3.26 -8.73
N PHE A 288 -21.66 1.95 -8.85
CA PHE A 288 -21.51 0.97 -7.77
C PHE A 288 -20.63 -0.16 -8.24
N SER A 289 -19.84 -0.70 -7.34
CA SER A 289 -19.10 -1.94 -7.55
C SER A 289 -19.26 -2.89 -6.37
N ALA A 290 -18.99 -4.16 -6.61
CA ALA A 290 -18.81 -5.18 -5.61
C ALA A 290 -17.62 -6.04 -6.01
N GLY A 291 -16.78 -6.38 -5.01
CA GLY A 291 -15.60 -7.22 -5.17
C GLY A 291 -15.53 -8.30 -4.10
N TYR A 292 -14.91 -9.40 -4.45
CA TYR A 292 -14.55 -10.49 -3.56
C TYR A 292 -13.07 -10.77 -3.72
N TYR A 293 -12.36 -10.82 -2.63
CA TYR A 293 -10.94 -11.11 -2.54
C TYR A 293 -10.73 -12.26 -1.58
N ASP A 294 -10.00 -13.27 -2.00
CA ASP A 294 -9.70 -14.48 -1.25
C ASP A 294 -8.21 -14.78 -1.44
N THR A 295 -7.48 -14.92 -0.35
CA THR A 295 -6.07 -15.25 -0.40
C THR A 295 -5.69 -16.17 0.76
N SER A 296 -4.79 -17.10 0.48
CA SER A 296 -4.11 -17.90 1.48
C SER A 296 -2.61 -17.80 1.29
N TYR A 297 -1.87 -17.74 2.40
CA TYR A 297 -0.41 -17.65 2.36
C TYR A 297 0.23 -18.19 3.63
N GLY A 298 1.44 -18.71 3.47
CA GLY A 298 2.27 -19.12 4.57
C GLY A 298 2.97 -17.95 5.26
N VAL A 299 3.18 -18.07 6.56
CA VAL A 299 3.96 -17.15 7.40
C VAL A 299 5.27 -17.87 7.78
N PRO A 300 6.42 -17.49 7.18
CA PRO A 300 7.70 -18.07 7.57
C PRO A 300 7.99 -17.82 9.05
N GLY A 301 8.13 -18.88 9.84
CA GLY A 301 8.45 -18.80 11.26
C GLY A 301 9.90 -18.40 11.51
N ARG A 302 10.19 -17.80 12.67
CA ARG A 302 11.55 -17.57 13.12
C ARG A 302 12.17 -18.89 13.56
N PRO A 303 13.30 -19.30 13.00
CA PRO A 303 13.96 -20.54 13.39
C PRO A 303 14.39 -20.54 14.88
N GLY A 304 14.23 -21.68 15.55
CA GLY A 304 14.70 -21.91 16.92
C GLY A 304 13.76 -21.42 18.03
N THR A 305 12.53 -21.06 17.69
CA THR A 305 11.50 -20.73 18.66
C THR A 305 10.38 -21.77 18.53
N GLY A 306 10.62 -22.98 19.02
CA GLY A 306 9.58 -24.00 19.12
C GLY A 306 8.52 -23.58 20.16
N HIS A 307 7.24 -23.64 19.81
CA HIS A 307 6.16 -23.44 20.75
C HIS A 307 6.06 -24.70 21.62
N HIS A 308 6.65 -24.64 22.81
CA HIS A 308 6.28 -25.56 23.88
C HIS A 308 4.90 -25.13 24.37
N HIS A 309 3.82 -25.68 23.80
CA HIS A 309 2.53 -25.67 24.45
C HIS A 309 2.71 -26.35 25.81
N GLY A 310 2.53 -25.60 26.90
CA GLY A 310 2.88 -25.95 28.24
C GLY A 310 2.55 -27.39 28.59
N GLU A 311 3.49 -28.05 29.24
CA GLU A 311 3.31 -29.35 29.89
C GLU A 311 2.02 -29.31 30.70
N GLU A 312 0.92 -29.88 30.15
CA GLU A 312 -0.19 -30.29 31.01
C GLU A 312 0.39 -31.33 31.97
N GLU A 313 0.27 -31.01 33.29
CA GLU A 313 0.73 -31.86 34.41
C GLU A 313 0.39 -33.34 34.10
N GLU A 314 1.42 -34.17 34.03
CA GLU A 314 1.31 -35.62 33.83
C GLU A 314 0.31 -36.24 34.82
N GLU A 315 -0.93 -36.52 34.37
CA GLU A 315 -1.71 -37.58 34.98
C GLU A 315 -1.18 -38.91 34.47
N GLU A 316 -0.51 -39.65 35.35
CA GLU A 316 0.03 -41.01 35.10
C GLU A 316 -1.02 -41.92 34.42
N GLY A 317 -0.78 -42.32 33.17
CA GLY A 317 -1.40 -43.50 32.61
C GLY A 317 -2.05 -43.40 31.24
N GLY A 318 -1.28 -43.30 30.18
CA GLY A 318 -1.82 -43.50 28.81
C GLY A 318 -0.66 -43.79 27.84
N GLU A 319 -0.80 -44.78 27.01
CA GLU A 319 0.16 -45.31 26.04
C GLU A 319 0.73 -44.17 25.16
N GLU A 320 2.06 -44.16 25.05
CA GLU A 320 2.87 -43.33 24.16
C GLU A 320 2.33 -43.36 22.72
N ALA A 321 1.67 -42.31 22.28
CA ALA A 321 1.55 -42.00 20.88
C ALA A 321 2.80 -41.17 20.51
N GLU A 322 3.73 -41.77 19.76
CA GLU A 322 4.81 -41.08 19.07
C GLU A 322 4.16 -40.09 18.09
N GLY A 323 3.85 -38.85 18.56
CA GLY A 323 3.51 -37.72 17.74
C GLY A 323 4.82 -37.04 17.35
N GLU A 324 5.12 -36.90 16.07
CA GLU A 324 6.13 -35.98 15.56
C GLU A 324 5.73 -34.59 15.99
N HIS A 325 6.36 -34.04 17.03
CA HIS A 325 6.23 -32.63 17.44
C HIS A 325 7.19 -31.79 16.56
N GLY A 326 6.84 -31.64 15.27
CA GLY A 326 7.45 -30.60 14.42
C GLY A 326 6.77 -29.27 14.69
N GLU A 327 7.51 -28.16 14.56
CA GLU A 327 6.94 -26.81 14.58
C GLU A 327 5.74 -26.74 13.61
N GLU A 328 4.54 -26.44 14.12
CA GLU A 328 3.37 -26.33 13.28
C GLU A 328 3.46 -25.04 12.45
N ALA A 329 3.42 -25.19 11.12
CA ALA A 329 3.56 -24.08 10.20
C ALA A 329 2.33 -23.15 10.30
N VAL A 330 2.56 -21.87 10.59
CA VAL A 330 1.51 -20.84 10.60
C VAL A 330 1.11 -20.48 9.17
N SER A 331 -0.17 -20.49 8.88
CA SER A 331 -0.71 -20.01 7.61
C SER A 331 -1.95 -19.14 7.81
N ILE A 332 -2.21 -18.27 6.85
CA ILE A 332 -3.32 -17.32 6.90
C ILE A 332 -4.25 -17.56 5.73
N GLY A 333 -5.56 -17.69 6.04
CA GLY A 333 -6.65 -17.65 5.08
C GLY A 333 -7.48 -16.38 5.27
N LEU A 334 -7.64 -15.59 4.21
CA LEU A 334 -8.25 -14.28 4.27
C LEU A 334 -9.30 -14.11 3.19
N GLU A 335 -10.51 -13.69 3.57
CA GLU A 335 -11.62 -13.37 2.68
C GLU A 335 -12.11 -11.95 2.92
N GLN A 336 -12.40 -11.21 1.84
CA GLN A 336 -13.03 -9.90 1.93
C GLN A 336 -14.13 -9.74 0.89
N PHE A 337 -15.31 -9.34 1.33
CA PHE A 337 -16.33 -8.74 0.48
C PHE A 337 -16.28 -7.22 0.61
N ARG A 338 -16.14 -6.53 -0.52
CA ARG A 338 -16.13 -5.06 -0.59
C ARG A 338 -17.21 -4.55 -1.54
N ALA A 339 -17.90 -3.46 -1.14
CA ALA A 339 -18.85 -2.76 -2.00
C ALA A 339 -18.54 -1.27 -1.99
N ASP A 340 -18.42 -0.67 -3.18
CA ASP A 340 -18.09 0.75 -3.32
C ASP A 340 -19.17 1.49 -4.11
N MET A 341 -19.34 2.77 -3.79
CA MET A 341 -20.17 3.72 -4.52
C MET A 341 -19.37 4.99 -4.85
N ARG A 342 -19.49 5.45 -6.07
CA ARG A 342 -18.96 6.74 -6.52
C ARG A 342 -20.07 7.54 -7.17
N GLY A 343 -20.17 8.82 -6.82
CA GLY A 343 -21.12 9.75 -7.44
C GLY A 343 -20.51 11.12 -7.69
N SER A 344 -20.94 11.76 -8.79
CA SER A 344 -20.66 13.16 -9.08
C SER A 344 -21.92 13.85 -9.57
N LEU A 345 -22.06 15.13 -9.22
CA LEU A 345 -23.19 15.96 -9.64
C LEU A 345 -22.70 17.37 -9.98
N ASP A 346 -22.93 17.81 -11.22
CA ASP A 346 -22.68 19.19 -11.64
C ASP A 346 -23.72 20.13 -10.98
N LEU A 347 -23.23 21.08 -10.19
CA LEU A 347 -24.05 22.06 -9.47
C LEU A 347 -24.33 23.32 -10.29
N GLY A 348 -23.89 23.36 -11.56
CA GLY A 348 -24.14 24.45 -12.47
C GLY A 348 -23.37 25.74 -12.12
N GLY A 349 -23.96 26.91 -12.26
CA GLY A 349 -23.30 28.23 -12.24
C GLY A 349 -22.97 28.84 -10.87
N GLY A 350 -23.03 28.07 -9.75
CA GLY A 350 -22.83 28.58 -8.40
C GLY A 350 -21.37 28.82 -7.98
N PHE A 351 -21.15 28.95 -6.67
CA PHE A 351 -19.81 28.99 -6.07
C PHE A 351 -19.11 27.63 -6.18
N PHE A 352 -19.84 26.57 -5.88
CA PHE A 352 -19.40 25.20 -6.13
C PHE A 352 -19.84 24.77 -7.52
N GLU A 353 -18.97 24.07 -8.24
CA GLU A 353 -19.27 23.55 -9.57
C GLU A 353 -19.66 22.09 -9.54
N GLU A 354 -19.15 21.31 -8.59
CA GLU A 354 -19.38 19.88 -8.51
C GLU A 354 -19.52 19.43 -7.06
N LEU A 355 -20.38 18.46 -6.83
CA LEU A 355 -20.42 17.66 -5.62
C LEU A 355 -19.98 16.25 -5.96
N THR A 356 -19.00 15.74 -5.24
CA THR A 356 -18.55 14.35 -5.36
C THR A 356 -18.82 13.60 -4.07
N THR A 357 -19.08 12.29 -4.20
CA THR A 357 -19.24 11.40 -3.05
C THR A 357 -18.62 10.03 -3.36
N ARG A 358 -18.07 9.39 -2.32
CA ARG A 358 -17.51 8.05 -2.36
C ARG A 358 -17.84 7.36 -1.06
N TRP A 359 -18.17 6.08 -1.14
CA TRP A 359 -18.46 5.22 0.01
C TRP A 359 -17.89 3.85 -0.27
N GLY A 360 -17.31 3.24 0.76
CA GLY A 360 -16.86 1.86 0.77
C GLY A 360 -17.43 1.15 1.97
N TYR A 361 -17.83 -0.08 1.79
CA TYR A 361 -18.19 -1.06 2.82
C TYR A 361 -17.31 -2.26 2.65
N SER A 362 -16.84 -2.82 3.76
CA SER A 362 -16.05 -4.05 3.80
C SER A 362 -16.59 -4.98 4.86
N ASP A 363 -16.61 -6.27 4.54
CA ASP A 363 -16.82 -7.40 5.44
C ASP A 363 -15.62 -8.34 5.20
N TYR A 364 -14.75 -8.43 6.20
CA TYR A 364 -13.43 -9.06 6.13
C TYR A 364 -13.29 -10.08 7.24
N THR A 365 -12.83 -11.26 6.91
CA THR A 365 -12.45 -12.31 7.84
C THR A 365 -11.06 -12.83 7.51
N HIS A 366 -10.25 -13.02 8.51
CA HIS A 366 -8.90 -13.56 8.44
C HIS A 366 -8.77 -14.64 9.50
N THR A 367 -8.30 -15.79 9.09
CA THR A 367 -8.08 -16.94 9.98
C THR A 367 -6.62 -17.31 9.95
N GLU A 368 -5.99 -17.32 11.11
CA GLU A 368 -4.67 -17.88 11.33
C GLU A 368 -4.80 -19.35 11.69
N PHE A 369 -4.02 -20.17 11.04
CA PHE A 369 -3.97 -21.62 11.24
C PHE A 369 -2.58 -21.99 11.77
N GLU A 370 -2.56 -22.85 12.75
CA GLU A 370 -1.39 -23.56 13.24
C GLU A 370 -1.50 -25.01 12.76
N GLY A 371 -0.71 -25.37 11.74
CA GLY A 371 -0.94 -26.61 11.03
C GLY A 371 -2.35 -26.70 10.41
N ASP A 372 -3.13 -27.68 10.85
CA ASP A 372 -4.53 -27.89 10.43
C ASP A 372 -5.56 -27.29 11.44
N GLU A 373 -5.10 -26.73 12.57
CA GLU A 373 -5.97 -26.18 13.61
C GLU A 373 -6.19 -24.68 13.41
N VAL A 374 -7.36 -24.19 13.88
CA VAL A 374 -7.67 -22.75 13.86
C VAL A 374 -7.11 -22.12 15.11
N GLY A 375 -6.07 -21.30 14.98
CA GLY A 375 -5.47 -20.52 16.05
C GLY A 375 -6.34 -19.30 16.40
N THR A 376 -6.39 -18.30 15.52
CA THR A 376 -7.13 -17.05 15.76
C THR A 376 -7.94 -16.65 14.53
N VAL A 377 -9.14 -16.10 14.77
CA VAL A 377 -10.02 -15.53 13.75
C VAL A 377 -10.21 -14.04 14.01
N PHE A 378 -9.88 -13.23 13.02
CA PHE A 378 -10.07 -11.78 13.00
C PHE A 378 -11.22 -11.43 12.08
N ASP A 379 -12.18 -10.65 12.57
CA ASP A 379 -13.28 -10.11 11.78
C ASP A 379 -13.23 -8.58 11.79
N VAL A 380 -13.36 -7.97 10.61
CA VAL A 380 -13.48 -6.51 10.45
C VAL A 380 -14.68 -6.18 9.58
N GLU A 381 -15.65 -5.48 10.16
CA GLU A 381 -16.75 -4.90 9.40
C GLU A 381 -16.65 -3.37 9.46
N GLY A 382 -16.76 -2.69 8.32
CA GLY A 382 -16.65 -1.25 8.34
C GLY A 382 -17.26 -0.54 7.15
N VAL A 383 -17.50 0.74 7.36
CA VAL A 383 -17.97 1.66 6.33
C VAL A 383 -17.20 2.96 6.40
N GLU A 384 -16.75 3.45 5.26
CA GLU A 384 -16.16 4.77 5.13
C GLU A 384 -16.85 5.55 4.01
N GLY A 385 -17.14 6.82 4.26
CA GLY A 385 -17.78 7.68 3.28
C GLY A 385 -17.22 9.07 3.28
N ARG A 386 -17.16 9.67 2.08
CA ARG A 386 -16.62 11.00 1.83
C ARG A 386 -17.55 11.77 0.92
N VAL A 387 -17.80 13.03 1.28
CA VAL A 387 -18.55 14.00 0.46
C VAL A 387 -17.70 15.25 0.31
N GLU A 388 -17.57 15.74 -0.92
CA GLU A 388 -16.74 16.90 -1.25
C GLU A 388 -17.44 17.85 -2.21
N LEU A 389 -17.37 19.13 -1.93
CA LEU A 389 -17.83 20.23 -2.75
C LEU A 389 -16.63 20.90 -3.40
N ILE A 390 -16.54 20.81 -4.72
CA ILE A 390 -15.47 21.39 -5.52
C ILE A 390 -15.85 22.80 -5.91
N GLN A 391 -14.97 23.74 -5.59
CA GLN A 391 -15.15 25.14 -5.88
C GLN A 391 -14.92 25.41 -7.36
N ARG A 392 -15.80 26.15 -7.97
CA ARG A 392 -15.58 26.70 -9.31
C ARG A 392 -14.37 27.61 -9.31
N ALA A 393 -13.44 27.38 -10.22
CA ALA A 393 -12.28 28.25 -10.38
C ALA A 393 -12.71 29.71 -10.64
N ARG A 394 -12.20 30.64 -9.84
CA ARG A 394 -12.45 32.08 -9.95
C ARG A 394 -11.13 32.82 -10.15
N GLY A 395 -10.80 33.04 -11.40
CA GLY A 395 -9.45 33.50 -11.76
C GLY A 395 -8.43 32.44 -11.34
N ASN A 396 -7.51 32.80 -10.48
CA ASN A 396 -6.43 31.90 -9.98
C ASN A 396 -6.77 31.23 -8.64
N TRP A 397 -8.02 31.30 -8.18
CA TRP A 397 -8.45 30.72 -6.92
C TRP A 397 -9.33 29.48 -7.17
N ARG A 398 -8.95 28.35 -6.64
CA ARG A 398 -9.67 27.08 -6.69
C ARG A 398 -9.53 26.33 -5.36
N GLY A 399 -10.36 25.33 -5.12
CA GLY A 399 -10.27 24.54 -3.90
C GLY A 399 -11.44 23.61 -3.72
N SER A 400 -11.46 22.95 -2.59
CA SER A 400 -12.55 22.07 -2.16
C SER A 400 -12.78 22.15 -0.65
N VAL A 401 -13.97 21.72 -0.24
CA VAL A 401 -14.33 21.51 1.16
C VAL A 401 -15.15 20.23 1.25
N GLY A 402 -14.96 19.47 2.31
CA GLY A 402 -15.67 18.20 2.45
C GLY A 402 -15.75 17.70 3.87
N GLY A 403 -16.42 16.57 4.02
CA GLY A 403 -16.52 15.80 5.25
C GLY A 403 -16.35 14.33 4.98
N GLN A 404 -15.92 13.59 5.98
CA GLN A 404 -15.68 12.15 5.93
C GLN A 404 -16.19 11.52 7.22
N TYR A 405 -16.74 10.33 7.10
CA TYR A 405 -17.14 9.47 8.20
C TYR A 405 -16.53 8.09 8.00
N MET A 406 -16.07 7.46 9.07
CA MET A 406 -15.61 6.08 9.11
C MET A 406 -16.12 5.42 10.38
N HIS A 407 -16.55 4.18 10.23
CA HIS A 407 -16.89 3.27 11.32
C HIS A 407 -16.24 1.92 11.03
N ARG A 408 -15.61 1.33 12.06
CA ARG A 408 -14.96 0.03 12.01
C ARG A 408 -15.31 -0.74 13.29
N ASP A 409 -15.87 -1.91 13.12
CA ASP A 409 -15.98 -2.94 14.15
C ASP A 409 -14.85 -3.95 13.92
N PHE A 410 -14.14 -4.29 14.99
CA PHE A 410 -13.05 -5.26 14.97
C PHE A 410 -13.25 -6.29 16.07
N SER A 411 -13.03 -7.57 15.77
CA SER A 411 -12.94 -8.63 16.77
C SER A 411 -11.84 -9.62 16.42
N ALA A 412 -11.14 -10.12 17.45
CA ALA A 412 -10.23 -11.24 17.37
C ALA A 412 -10.69 -12.30 18.36
N VAL A 413 -10.71 -13.56 17.95
CA VAL A 413 -11.16 -14.69 18.79
C VAL A 413 -10.24 -15.88 18.55
N GLY A 414 -9.51 -16.30 19.56
CA GLY A 414 -8.56 -17.40 19.51
C GLY A 414 -7.50 -17.28 20.60
N ALA A 415 -6.49 -18.13 20.56
CA ALA A 415 -5.41 -18.14 21.55
C ALA A 415 -4.52 -16.89 21.43
N GLU A 416 -4.36 -16.37 20.21
CA GLU A 416 -3.54 -15.19 19.90
C GLU A 416 -4.36 -13.91 19.72
N ALA A 417 -5.54 -13.84 20.32
CA ALA A 417 -6.39 -12.65 20.23
C ALA A 417 -5.84 -11.51 21.13
N PHE A 418 -4.67 -10.97 20.74
CA PHE A 418 -3.95 -9.94 21.53
C PHE A 418 -4.63 -8.56 21.53
N VAL A 419 -5.59 -8.30 20.63
CA VAL A 419 -6.39 -7.07 20.62
C VAL A 419 -7.85 -7.38 20.98
N PRO A 420 -8.42 -6.76 22.02
CA PRO A 420 -9.81 -7.01 22.39
C PRO A 420 -10.77 -6.49 21.31
N PRO A 421 -12.00 -7.05 21.23
CA PRO A 421 -13.05 -6.51 20.37
C PRO A 421 -13.25 -5.02 20.62
N ASN A 422 -13.21 -4.24 19.54
CA ASN A 422 -13.26 -2.78 19.61
C ASN A 422 -14.05 -2.16 18.47
N GLN A 423 -14.46 -0.91 18.70
CA GLN A 423 -15.15 -0.08 17.73
C GLN A 423 -14.41 1.25 17.56
N THR A 424 -14.26 1.68 16.32
CA THR A 424 -13.67 2.99 16.00
C THR A 424 -14.65 3.80 15.15
N ASP A 425 -15.04 4.97 15.67
CA ASP A 425 -15.84 5.96 14.95
C ASP A 425 -15.01 7.21 14.67
N GLN A 426 -15.05 7.70 13.43
CA GLN A 426 -14.30 8.89 13.03
C GLN A 426 -15.18 9.81 12.19
N VAL A 427 -15.25 11.10 12.58
CA VAL A 427 -15.93 12.16 11.82
C VAL A 427 -14.95 13.28 11.57
N SER A 428 -14.89 13.75 10.33
CA SER A 428 -13.97 14.80 9.98
C SER A 428 -14.54 15.84 8.99
N LEU A 429 -13.97 17.05 9.06
CA LEU A 429 -14.17 18.13 8.10
C LEU A 429 -12.82 18.57 7.56
N PHE A 430 -12.74 18.82 6.27
CA PHE A 430 -11.51 19.25 5.62
C PHE A 430 -11.76 20.33 4.56
N ALA A 431 -10.70 21.06 4.27
CA ALA A 431 -10.67 22.04 3.19
C ALA A 431 -9.28 22.09 2.55
N LEU A 432 -9.23 22.29 1.25
CA LEU A 432 -8.01 22.62 0.50
C LEU A 432 -8.29 23.83 -0.37
N GLN A 433 -7.38 24.81 -0.34
CA GLN A 433 -7.49 26.05 -1.11
C GLN A 433 -6.17 26.34 -1.81
N GLU A 434 -6.24 26.71 -3.06
CA GLU A 434 -5.10 27.02 -3.90
C GLU A 434 -5.30 28.38 -4.58
N VAL A 435 -4.28 29.22 -4.51
CA VAL A 435 -4.30 30.56 -5.10
C VAL A 435 -3.01 30.80 -5.89
N GLY A 436 -3.13 30.96 -7.20
CA GLY A 436 -2.01 31.30 -8.08
C GLY A 436 -1.81 32.83 -8.18
N PHE A 437 -0.56 33.26 -8.08
CA PHE A 437 -0.11 34.63 -8.31
C PHE A 437 1.13 34.59 -9.19
N ASP A 438 0.97 34.26 -10.46
CA ASP A 438 2.11 34.10 -11.37
C ASP A 438 3.26 35.08 -11.07
N PRO A 439 4.47 34.59 -10.74
CA PRO A 439 4.97 33.20 -10.83
C PRO A 439 4.84 32.37 -9.53
N PHE A 440 4.07 32.80 -8.56
CA PHE A 440 3.88 32.13 -7.26
C PHE A 440 2.54 31.40 -7.20
N GLU A 441 2.51 30.32 -6.42
CA GLU A 441 1.31 29.60 -6.07
C GLU A 441 1.32 29.28 -4.58
N VAL A 442 0.17 29.43 -3.91
CA VAL A 442 -0.03 29.15 -2.49
C VAL A 442 -1.11 28.10 -2.34
N GLU A 443 -0.81 27.06 -1.59
CA GLU A 443 -1.75 26.01 -1.20
C GLU A 443 -1.95 26.04 0.31
N LEU A 444 -3.20 25.94 0.76
CA LEU A 444 -3.58 25.91 2.17
C LEU A 444 -4.54 24.75 2.41
N GLY A 445 -4.13 23.80 3.24
CA GLY A 445 -4.94 22.67 3.70
C GLY A 445 -5.30 22.75 5.18
N GLY A 446 -6.45 22.22 5.55
CA GLY A 446 -6.85 22.08 6.94
C GLY A 446 -7.83 20.93 7.14
N ARG A 447 -7.70 20.21 8.27
CA ARG A 447 -8.59 19.12 8.69
C ARG A 447 -8.83 19.19 10.19
N TYR A 448 -10.07 19.01 10.58
CA TYR A 448 -10.49 18.66 11.93
C TYR A 448 -11.05 17.24 11.90
N GLU A 449 -10.71 16.45 12.90
CA GLU A 449 -11.18 15.09 13.04
C GLU A 449 -11.42 14.76 14.51
N ASN A 450 -12.53 14.10 14.79
CA ASN A 450 -12.84 13.49 16.07
C ASN A 450 -12.85 11.98 15.88
N THR A 451 -12.05 11.28 16.68
CA THR A 451 -11.95 9.81 16.69
C THR A 451 -12.33 9.29 18.06
N SER A 452 -13.27 8.35 18.14
CA SER A 452 -13.62 7.60 19.33
C SER A 452 -13.23 6.14 19.15
N VAL A 453 -12.53 5.59 20.13
CA VAL A 453 -12.12 4.17 20.17
C VAL A 453 -12.68 3.56 21.44
N GLU A 454 -13.51 2.52 21.30
CA GLU A 454 -14.19 1.85 22.41
C GLU A 454 -13.79 0.37 22.43
N ALA A 455 -13.40 -0.14 23.61
CA ALA A 455 -13.20 -1.57 23.90
C ALA A 455 -14.27 -2.02 24.93
N PRO A 456 -15.46 -2.46 24.48
CA PRO A 456 -16.59 -2.72 25.38
C PRO A 456 -16.31 -3.82 26.41
N THR A 457 -15.52 -4.82 26.08
CA THR A 457 -15.14 -5.93 26.96
C THR A 457 -14.28 -5.46 28.14
N LEU A 458 -13.50 -4.40 27.94
CA LEU A 458 -12.68 -3.77 28.97
C LEU A 458 -13.41 -2.63 29.68
N GLY A 459 -14.54 -2.15 29.12
CA GLY A 459 -15.24 -0.96 29.59
C GLY A 459 -14.43 0.32 29.45
N LEU A 460 -13.56 0.37 28.44
CA LEU A 460 -12.70 1.51 28.11
C LEU A 460 -13.21 2.22 26.87
N GLU A 461 -13.17 3.54 26.90
CA GLU A 461 -13.46 4.42 25.78
C GLU A 461 -12.48 5.59 25.80
N ARG A 462 -11.90 5.90 24.64
CA ARG A 462 -11.01 7.04 24.43
C ARG A 462 -11.52 7.86 23.26
N SER A 463 -11.51 9.18 23.40
CA SER A 463 -11.91 10.11 22.33
C SER A 463 -10.87 11.20 22.17
N PHE A 464 -10.54 11.48 20.91
CA PHE A 464 -9.47 12.40 20.52
C PHE A 464 -10.00 13.42 19.51
N ASP A 465 -9.67 14.69 19.74
CA ASP A 465 -9.89 15.77 18.79
C ASP A 465 -8.54 16.15 18.17
N THR A 466 -8.41 16.02 16.85
CA THR A 466 -7.17 16.33 16.13
C THR A 466 -7.36 17.47 15.13
N PHE A 467 -6.33 18.33 15.02
CA PHE A 467 -6.30 19.49 14.13
C PHE A 467 -5.04 19.42 13.28
N SER A 468 -5.22 19.26 11.99
CA SER A 468 -4.12 19.22 11.02
C SER A 468 -4.23 20.39 10.05
N GLY A 469 -3.08 20.96 9.68
CA GLY A 469 -3.03 22.06 8.73
C GLY A 469 -1.72 22.06 7.96
N ALA A 470 -1.74 22.58 6.74
CA ALA A 470 -0.57 22.70 5.90
C ALA A 470 -0.61 23.96 5.05
N LEU A 471 0.56 24.52 4.78
CA LEU A 471 0.78 25.66 3.92
C LEU A 471 1.93 25.36 2.96
N GLY A 472 1.64 25.44 1.67
CA GLY A 472 2.60 25.33 0.58
C GLY A 472 2.80 26.68 -0.13
N LEU A 473 4.03 26.95 -0.52
CA LEU A 473 4.38 28.08 -1.37
C LEU A 473 5.30 27.58 -2.48
N SER A 474 4.97 27.84 -3.72
CA SER A 474 5.85 27.56 -4.84
C SER A 474 6.14 28.77 -5.72
N TYR A 475 7.27 28.73 -6.41
CA TYR A 475 7.73 29.69 -7.40
C TYR A 475 8.10 28.93 -8.67
N SER A 476 7.43 29.26 -9.79
CA SER A 476 7.69 28.68 -11.10
C SER A 476 8.51 29.66 -11.95
N THR A 477 9.70 29.22 -12.39
CA THR A 477 10.52 30.03 -13.30
C THR A 477 9.95 30.05 -14.72
N PRO A 478 10.29 31.04 -15.57
CA PRO A 478 9.90 31.00 -16.96
C PRO A 478 10.44 29.83 -17.77
N SER A 479 11.46 29.15 -17.26
CA SER A 479 12.03 27.92 -17.84
C SER A 479 11.33 26.62 -17.41
N GLY A 480 10.27 26.70 -16.58
CA GLY A 480 9.53 25.51 -16.12
C GLY A 480 10.10 24.84 -14.87
N ILE A 481 11.14 25.41 -14.24
CA ILE A 481 11.62 24.89 -12.94
C ILE A 481 10.77 25.47 -11.83
N ARG A 482 10.26 24.60 -10.96
CA ARG A 482 9.47 24.95 -9.78
C ARG A 482 10.30 24.70 -8.51
N PHE A 483 10.35 25.70 -7.63
CA PHE A 483 10.86 25.62 -6.27
C PHE A 483 9.71 25.75 -5.32
N GLY A 484 9.66 24.95 -4.25
CA GLY A 484 8.62 25.08 -3.25
C GLY A 484 9.09 24.80 -1.85
N VAL A 485 8.31 25.28 -0.90
CA VAL A 485 8.44 25.03 0.53
C VAL A 485 7.07 24.70 1.09
N ASN A 486 6.97 23.61 1.81
CA ASN A 486 5.76 23.18 2.51
C ASN A 486 6.03 23.14 4.01
N GLY A 487 5.10 23.69 4.79
CA GLY A 487 5.06 23.55 6.25
C GLY A 487 3.76 22.89 6.65
N SER A 488 3.80 21.93 7.55
CA SER A 488 2.60 21.23 8.05
C SER A 488 2.64 21.04 9.55
N ARG A 489 1.46 20.94 10.13
CA ARG A 489 1.23 20.35 11.44
C ARG A 489 0.14 19.31 11.29
N THR A 490 0.45 18.07 11.60
CA THR A 490 -0.46 16.94 11.53
C THR A 490 -0.60 16.30 12.89
N GLU A 491 -1.81 15.86 13.22
CA GLU A 491 -2.10 15.14 14.46
C GLU A 491 -2.80 13.83 14.13
N ARG A 492 -2.49 12.77 14.88
CA ARG A 492 -3.09 11.43 14.76
C ARG A 492 -3.56 10.95 16.12
N ALA A 493 -4.76 10.36 16.16
CA ALA A 493 -5.20 9.59 17.31
C ALA A 493 -4.46 8.24 17.37
N PRO A 494 -4.16 7.70 18.56
CA PRO A 494 -3.73 6.31 18.71
C PRO A 494 -4.79 5.33 18.19
N SER A 495 -4.35 4.18 17.65
CA SER A 495 -5.23 3.11 17.23
C SER A 495 -5.72 2.24 18.41
N ALA A 496 -6.65 1.32 18.15
CA ALA A 496 -7.14 0.39 19.16
C ALA A 496 -6.02 -0.56 19.63
N GLU A 497 -5.18 -0.99 18.71
CA GLU A 497 -4.02 -1.84 18.96
C GLU A 497 -3.02 -1.13 19.89
N GLU A 498 -2.66 0.11 19.59
CA GLU A 498 -1.76 0.92 20.40
C GLU A 498 -2.31 1.18 21.80
N LEU A 499 -3.64 1.28 21.95
CA LEU A 499 -4.30 1.56 23.22
C LEU A 499 -4.56 0.30 24.06
N PHE A 500 -4.96 -0.81 23.44
CA PHE A 500 -5.64 -1.89 24.15
C PHE A 500 -5.05 -3.28 23.90
N ALA A 501 -3.95 -3.44 23.15
CA ALA A 501 -3.31 -4.74 22.99
C ALA A 501 -2.91 -5.31 24.34
N GLU A 502 -3.11 -6.61 24.55
CA GLU A 502 -2.70 -7.37 25.74
C GLU A 502 -2.73 -8.86 25.42
N GLY A 503 -1.63 -9.43 24.93
CA GLY A 503 -1.57 -10.85 24.63
C GLY A 503 -0.41 -11.26 23.74
N PRO A 504 -0.24 -12.58 23.57
CA PRO A 504 0.75 -13.15 22.68
C PRO A 504 0.38 -12.87 21.21
N HIS A 505 1.41 -12.66 20.41
CA HIS A 505 1.33 -12.51 18.96
C HIS A 505 2.40 -13.39 18.33
N ILE A 506 2.02 -14.60 17.98
CA ILE A 506 2.96 -15.66 17.59
C ILE A 506 3.67 -15.35 16.28
N ALA A 507 2.96 -14.83 15.28
CA ALA A 507 3.56 -14.46 14.00
C ALA A 507 4.72 -13.45 14.13
N THR A 508 4.71 -12.59 15.17
CA THR A 508 5.79 -11.65 15.47
C THR A 508 6.67 -12.10 16.64
N GLN A 509 6.30 -13.19 17.31
CA GLN A 509 6.97 -13.76 18.50
C GLN A 509 7.18 -12.73 19.60
N GLN A 510 6.11 -12.02 19.94
CA GLN A 510 6.09 -10.98 20.95
C GLN A 510 4.82 -11.10 21.78
N PHE A 511 4.92 -10.75 23.06
CA PHE A 511 3.76 -10.39 23.86
C PHE A 511 3.57 -8.89 23.73
N GLU A 512 2.48 -8.45 23.10
CA GLU A 512 2.21 -7.04 22.86
C GLU A 512 1.34 -6.44 23.95
N ARG A 513 1.76 -5.26 24.45
CA ARG A 513 1.04 -4.53 25.48
C ARG A 513 0.75 -3.10 25.04
N GLY A 514 -0.54 -2.79 24.92
CA GLY A 514 -1.05 -1.45 24.64
C GLY A 514 -0.87 -0.50 25.83
N ASN A 515 -1.17 0.76 25.59
CA ASN A 515 -1.13 1.79 26.62
C ASN A 515 -2.37 2.68 26.53
N PRO A 516 -3.37 2.50 27.41
CA PRO A 516 -4.60 3.31 27.39
C PRO A 516 -4.38 4.80 27.69
N ASP A 517 -3.22 5.19 28.19
CA ASP A 517 -2.88 6.57 28.55
C ASP A 517 -2.20 7.35 27.40
N LEU A 518 -2.03 6.73 26.22
CA LEU A 518 -1.49 7.43 25.05
C LEU A 518 -2.34 8.65 24.69
N GLU A 519 -1.66 9.73 24.33
CA GLU A 519 -2.24 10.96 23.82
C GLU A 519 -2.10 11.05 22.28
N THR A 520 -2.62 12.10 21.66
CA THR A 520 -2.46 12.32 20.21
C THR A 520 -0.99 12.46 19.85
N GLU A 521 -0.56 11.79 18.79
CA GLU A 521 0.72 12.00 18.15
C GLU A 521 0.65 13.23 17.25
N ALA A 522 1.59 14.17 17.37
CA ALA A 522 1.63 15.38 16.57
C ALA A 522 2.98 15.56 15.87
N ALA A 523 2.97 15.96 14.62
CA ALA A 523 4.20 16.24 13.85
C ALA A 523 4.17 17.64 13.24
N TRP A 524 5.28 18.38 13.42
CA TRP A 524 5.61 19.55 12.60
C TRP A 524 6.50 19.12 11.44
N GLY A 525 6.07 19.34 10.21
CA GLY A 525 6.81 19.04 8.99
C GLY A 525 7.28 20.31 8.28
N LEU A 526 8.51 20.27 7.76
CA LEU A 526 9.05 21.28 6.85
C LEU A 526 9.72 20.57 5.69
N GLU A 527 9.30 20.86 4.47
CA GLU A 527 9.85 20.32 3.24
C GLU A 527 10.25 21.46 2.29
N GLY A 528 11.42 21.34 1.67
CA GLY A 528 11.84 22.15 0.55
C GLY A 528 12.04 21.26 -0.67
N TYR A 529 11.53 21.65 -1.84
CA TYR A 529 11.67 20.87 -3.06
C TYR A 529 12.03 21.72 -4.28
N VAL A 530 12.64 21.07 -5.26
CA VAL A 530 12.85 21.59 -6.59
C VAL A 530 12.48 20.53 -7.61
N ARG A 531 11.69 20.88 -8.62
CA ARG A 531 11.35 19.98 -9.73
C ARG A 531 11.22 20.73 -11.05
N GLY A 532 11.42 20.04 -12.15
CA GLY A 532 11.23 20.62 -13.48
C GLY A 532 12.14 20.01 -14.52
N SER A 533 12.29 20.71 -15.65
CA SER A 533 13.16 20.31 -16.73
C SER A 533 14.26 21.32 -17.02
N LEU A 534 15.45 20.84 -17.33
CA LEU A 534 16.57 21.65 -17.82
C LEU A 534 17.03 21.12 -19.18
N GLY A 535 16.52 21.74 -20.24
CA GLY A 535 16.63 21.21 -21.58
C GLY A 535 15.75 19.96 -21.74
N GLU A 536 16.37 18.80 -21.97
CA GLU A 536 15.67 17.51 -22.06
C GLU A 536 15.82 16.68 -20.77
N ALA A 537 16.57 17.16 -19.78
CA ALA A 537 16.68 16.50 -18.49
C ALA A 537 15.49 16.87 -17.60
N GLU A 538 14.86 15.87 -17.00
CA GLU A 538 13.84 16.02 -15.96
C GLU A 538 14.46 15.70 -14.61
N PHE A 539 14.05 16.41 -13.57
CA PHE A 539 14.55 16.17 -12.23
C PHE A 539 13.55 16.59 -11.16
N SER A 540 13.64 15.91 -10.02
CA SER A 540 12.95 16.24 -8.78
C SER A 540 13.89 15.99 -7.61
N ALA A 541 13.89 16.87 -6.62
CA ALA A 541 14.59 16.66 -5.36
C ALA A 541 13.82 17.30 -4.22
N ALA A 542 13.80 16.66 -3.07
CA ALA A 542 13.18 17.14 -1.84
C ALA A 542 14.10 16.90 -0.65
N VAL A 543 14.05 17.82 0.29
CA VAL A 543 14.63 17.66 1.63
C VAL A 543 13.55 17.96 2.64
N PHE A 544 13.38 17.06 3.63
CA PHE A 544 12.33 17.19 4.63
C PHE A 544 12.86 16.96 6.04
N HIS A 545 12.17 17.57 7.00
CA HIS A 545 12.41 17.36 8.42
C HIS A 545 11.06 17.38 9.15
N ASN A 546 10.83 16.35 9.98
CA ASN A 546 9.64 16.25 10.83
C ASN A 546 10.08 16.18 12.30
N TRP A 547 9.39 16.94 13.14
CA TRP A 547 9.52 16.93 14.60
C TRP A 547 8.24 16.39 15.17
N PHE A 548 8.31 15.25 15.83
CA PHE A 548 7.20 14.62 16.51
C PHE A 548 7.20 14.98 17.98
N ASP A 549 6.00 15.27 18.48
CA ASP A 549 5.63 15.39 19.88
C ASP A 549 4.74 14.19 20.19
N GLY A 550 5.21 13.31 21.07
CA GLY A 550 4.52 12.07 21.41
C GLY A 550 4.46 11.03 20.29
N PHE A 551 5.57 10.76 19.61
CA PHE A 551 5.68 9.67 18.63
C PHE A 551 5.42 8.32 19.31
N VAL A 552 4.43 7.56 18.82
CA VAL A 552 4.08 6.24 19.35
C VAL A 552 4.98 5.18 18.73
N TYR A 553 5.60 4.34 19.54
CA TYR A 553 6.46 3.24 19.10
C TYR A 553 6.37 2.05 20.05
N LEU A 554 6.69 0.88 19.52
CA LEU A 554 6.73 -0.37 20.26
C LEU A 554 8.17 -0.59 20.78
N GLN A 555 8.31 -0.85 22.08
CA GLN A 555 9.60 -0.99 22.77
C GLN A 555 9.63 -2.27 23.58
N GLU A 556 10.70 -3.04 23.44
CA GLU A 556 10.98 -4.18 24.31
C GLU A 556 11.21 -3.73 25.75
N THR A 557 10.58 -4.43 26.70
CA THR A 557 10.62 -4.09 28.14
C THR A 557 11.70 -4.85 28.91
N GLY A 558 12.25 -5.92 28.33
CA GLY A 558 13.13 -6.88 28.99
C GLY A 558 12.41 -7.82 29.96
N LEU A 559 11.08 -7.87 29.87
CA LEU A 559 10.24 -8.85 30.56
C LEU A 559 9.84 -9.96 29.58
N GLU A 560 9.48 -11.11 30.11
CA GLU A 560 8.89 -12.23 29.39
C GLU A 560 7.53 -12.57 29.96
N GLU A 561 6.58 -12.89 29.10
CA GLU A 561 5.24 -13.36 29.45
C GLU A 561 4.82 -14.38 28.37
N ASP A 562 4.24 -15.50 28.77
CA ASP A 562 3.90 -16.63 27.90
C ASP A 562 5.10 -17.08 27.03
N GLU A 563 6.31 -17.11 27.65
CA GLU A 563 7.58 -17.44 26.98
C GLU A 563 7.99 -16.49 25.83
N LEU A 564 7.30 -15.37 25.69
CA LEU A 564 7.56 -14.35 24.68
C LEU A 564 8.14 -13.05 25.29
N PRO A 565 9.04 -12.35 24.60
CA PRO A 565 9.51 -11.03 25.04
C PRO A 565 8.36 -10.03 25.00
N VAL A 566 8.17 -9.28 26.11
CA VAL A 566 7.12 -8.28 26.23
C VAL A 566 7.52 -6.98 25.57
N TYR A 567 6.72 -6.54 24.62
CA TYR A 567 6.80 -5.24 23.96
C TYR A 567 5.64 -4.35 24.38
N GLN A 568 5.93 -3.09 24.69
CA GLN A 568 4.92 -2.12 25.13
C GLN A 568 4.89 -0.90 24.21
N TYR A 569 3.69 -0.40 23.94
CA TYR A 569 3.49 0.86 23.25
C TYR A 569 3.81 2.04 24.16
N LEU A 570 4.77 2.86 23.75
CA LEU A 570 5.24 4.04 24.44
C LEU A 570 5.13 5.28 23.55
N GLN A 571 5.23 6.48 24.17
CA GLN A 571 5.32 7.75 23.47
C GLN A 571 6.58 8.49 23.90
N ASP A 572 7.32 9.02 22.91
CA ASP A 572 8.46 9.94 23.11
C ASP A 572 8.55 10.91 21.95
N ASP A 573 9.33 11.98 22.09
CA ASP A 573 9.59 12.87 20.97
C ASP A 573 10.54 12.22 19.96
N ALA A 574 10.28 12.48 18.68
CA ALA A 574 11.11 11.93 17.61
C ALA A 574 11.43 12.97 16.53
N ARG A 575 12.50 12.75 15.80
CA ARG A 575 12.93 13.61 14.69
C ARG A 575 13.27 12.76 13.48
N TYR A 576 12.67 13.11 12.36
CA TYR A 576 12.93 12.51 11.06
C TYR A 576 13.57 13.55 10.14
N PHE A 577 14.63 13.17 9.47
CA PHE A 577 15.26 13.94 8.41
C PHE A 577 15.46 13.05 7.20
N GLY A 578 15.19 13.58 6.00
CA GLY A 578 15.44 12.83 4.78
C GLY A 578 15.68 13.69 3.56
N VAL A 579 16.23 13.04 2.55
CA VAL A 579 16.50 13.60 1.23
C VAL A 579 16.06 12.57 0.20
N GLU A 580 15.34 13.02 -0.82
CA GLU A 580 14.93 12.23 -1.99
C GLU A 580 15.38 12.99 -3.24
N ALA A 581 15.85 12.28 -4.25
CA ALA A 581 16.18 12.89 -5.53
C ALA A 581 16.03 11.88 -6.66
N GLU A 582 15.59 12.37 -7.80
CA GLU A 582 15.51 11.63 -9.06
C GLU A 582 15.85 12.54 -10.24
N ALA A 583 16.42 11.96 -11.28
CA ALA A 583 16.66 12.65 -12.54
C ALA A 583 16.65 11.67 -13.72
N SER A 584 16.13 12.12 -14.84
CA SER A 584 16.19 11.39 -16.12
C SER A 584 16.69 12.28 -17.25
N LEU A 585 17.39 11.69 -18.19
CA LEU A 585 17.97 12.41 -19.33
C LEU A 585 18.03 11.52 -20.58
N PRO A 586 17.50 11.96 -21.73
CA PRO A 586 17.80 11.34 -23.02
C PRO A 586 19.29 11.51 -23.37
N LEU A 587 20.04 10.43 -23.31
CA LEU A 587 21.49 10.41 -23.57
C LEU A 587 21.80 10.38 -25.07
N TRP A 588 20.92 9.78 -25.87
CA TRP A 588 21.08 9.64 -27.31
C TRP A 588 19.74 9.43 -28.00
N ARG A 589 19.60 10.02 -29.20
CA ARG A 589 18.47 9.79 -30.11
C ARG A 589 18.95 9.51 -31.53
N GLY A 590 18.42 8.48 -32.14
CA GLY A 590 18.74 8.15 -33.53
C GLY A 590 18.04 6.88 -34.02
N ASN A 591 17.79 6.80 -35.32
CA ASN A 591 17.16 5.65 -35.98
C ASN A 591 15.80 5.22 -35.38
N GLY A 592 15.00 6.17 -34.84
CA GLY A 592 13.72 5.87 -34.22
C GLY A 592 13.86 5.25 -32.82
N MET A 593 15.02 5.40 -32.17
CA MET A 593 15.30 4.95 -30.80
C MET A 593 15.79 6.11 -29.94
N THR A 594 15.46 6.06 -28.67
CA THR A 594 15.95 6.98 -27.63
C THR A 594 16.60 6.17 -26.51
N LEU A 595 17.83 6.49 -26.14
CA LEU A 595 18.47 5.97 -24.94
C LEU A 595 18.26 6.98 -23.82
N VAL A 596 17.58 6.59 -22.75
CA VAL A 596 17.35 7.39 -21.54
C VAL A 596 18.21 6.84 -20.43
N GLY A 597 18.87 7.71 -19.69
CA GLY A 597 19.50 7.37 -18.41
C GLY A 597 18.74 8.01 -17.27
N ASP A 598 18.52 7.28 -16.21
CA ASP A 598 17.88 7.75 -15.00
C ASP A 598 18.68 7.37 -13.77
N VAL A 599 18.52 8.18 -12.71
CA VAL A 599 19.12 7.94 -11.41
C VAL A 599 18.17 8.46 -10.35
N GLN A 600 18.05 7.71 -9.26
CA GLN A 600 17.31 8.15 -8.07
C GLN A 600 17.98 7.66 -6.80
N GLY A 601 17.64 8.27 -5.68
CA GLY A 601 18.10 7.83 -4.38
C GLY A 601 17.39 8.56 -3.26
N ASP A 602 17.44 7.95 -2.09
CA ASP A 602 16.85 8.46 -0.87
C ASP A 602 17.72 8.12 0.34
N TYR A 603 17.65 8.99 1.32
CA TYR A 603 18.28 8.82 2.63
C TYR A 603 17.33 9.30 3.73
N ILE A 604 17.15 8.47 4.75
CA ILE A 604 16.26 8.76 5.87
C ILE A 604 17.01 8.48 7.17
N ARG A 605 16.84 9.37 8.14
CA ARG A 605 17.35 9.22 9.49
C ARG A 605 16.28 9.61 10.50
N ALA A 606 15.97 8.71 11.44
CA ALA A 606 15.07 8.99 12.53
C ALA A 606 15.71 8.73 13.90
N THR A 607 15.36 9.57 14.89
CA THR A 607 15.90 9.50 16.26
C THR A 607 14.82 9.83 17.27
N LEU A 608 14.78 9.12 18.38
CA LEU A 608 14.05 9.51 19.59
C LEU A 608 14.76 10.66 20.32
N ASP A 609 14.14 11.24 21.34
CA ASP A 609 14.69 12.43 22.04
C ASP A 609 15.98 12.11 22.78
N ASP A 610 16.14 10.90 23.31
CA ASP A 610 17.38 10.43 23.95
C ASP A 610 18.55 10.19 22.95
N GLY A 611 18.29 10.30 21.65
CA GLY A 611 19.25 10.10 20.56
C GLY A 611 19.32 8.66 20.04
N SER A 612 18.57 7.72 20.59
CA SER A 612 18.45 6.35 20.07
C SER A 612 17.81 6.33 18.68
N ALA A 613 17.98 5.25 17.95
CA ALA A 613 17.37 5.10 16.63
C ALA A 613 15.88 4.74 16.79
N VAL A 614 15.04 5.28 15.90
CA VAL A 614 13.71 4.75 15.65
C VAL A 614 13.87 3.41 14.91
N PRO A 615 13.13 2.36 15.29
CA PRO A 615 13.28 1.05 14.66
C PRO A 615 12.87 1.01 13.19
N ARG A 616 13.43 0.08 12.44
CA ARG A 616 13.06 -0.30 11.06
C ARG A 616 13.15 0.83 10.03
N ILE A 617 14.09 1.75 10.20
CA ILE A 617 14.34 2.82 9.24
C ILE A 617 15.16 2.29 8.06
N PRO A 618 14.68 2.40 6.79
CA PRO A 618 15.40 1.96 5.61
C PRO A 618 16.80 2.60 5.49
N PRO A 619 17.81 1.88 4.98
CA PRO A 619 19.14 2.42 4.69
C PRO A 619 19.11 3.42 3.51
N LEU A 620 20.24 4.08 3.25
CA LEU A 620 20.46 4.83 2.00
C LEU A 620 20.24 3.89 0.81
N SER A 621 19.43 4.32 -0.16
CA SER A 621 19.22 3.60 -1.41
C SER A 621 19.62 4.42 -2.63
N LEU A 622 20.15 3.75 -3.66
CA LEU A 622 20.47 4.34 -4.96
C LEU A 622 20.02 3.38 -6.07
N LEU A 623 19.33 3.93 -7.07
CA LEU A 623 18.98 3.22 -8.28
C LEU A 623 19.50 3.98 -9.50
N GLY A 624 20.08 3.27 -10.46
CA GLY A 624 20.50 3.81 -11.75
C GLY A 624 20.05 2.94 -12.89
N GLY A 625 19.42 3.53 -13.90
CA GLY A 625 18.85 2.85 -15.04
C GLY A 625 19.36 3.37 -16.39
N LEU A 626 19.40 2.49 -17.36
CA LEU A 626 19.55 2.81 -18.79
C LEU A 626 18.44 2.13 -19.56
N GLU A 627 17.61 2.90 -20.26
CA GLU A 627 16.49 2.39 -21.04
C GLU A 627 16.60 2.80 -22.50
N LEU A 628 16.62 1.81 -23.39
CA LEU A 628 16.55 2.01 -24.83
C LEU A 628 15.09 1.86 -25.28
N GLN A 629 14.46 2.97 -25.63
CA GLN A 629 13.06 3.05 -26.04
C GLN A 629 12.94 3.10 -27.54
N SER A 630 11.97 2.38 -28.10
CA SER A 630 11.57 2.45 -29.50
C SER A 630 10.08 2.17 -29.68
N GLU A 631 9.54 2.36 -30.89
CA GLU A 631 8.13 2.05 -31.22
C GLU A 631 7.72 0.59 -30.87
N ARG A 632 8.67 -0.36 -30.89
CA ARG A 632 8.39 -1.79 -30.71
C ARG A 632 9.11 -2.48 -29.59
N TRP A 633 10.20 -1.89 -29.12
CA TRP A 633 11.09 -2.52 -28.15
C TRP A 633 11.52 -1.50 -27.13
N ASP A 634 11.35 -1.82 -25.88
CA ASP A 634 11.93 -1.08 -24.79
C ASP A 634 12.80 -2.06 -23.98
N ALA A 635 14.09 -1.75 -23.87
CA ALA A 635 15.05 -2.58 -23.14
C ALA A 635 15.68 -1.75 -22.03
N ARG A 636 15.59 -2.22 -20.77
CA ARG A 636 16.12 -1.55 -19.59
C ARG A 636 17.14 -2.42 -18.89
N ALA A 637 18.23 -1.81 -18.45
CA ALA A 637 19.16 -2.36 -17.48
C ALA A 637 19.20 -1.44 -16.26
N GLU A 638 19.15 -2.01 -15.06
CA GLU A 638 19.01 -1.30 -13.82
C GLU A 638 19.92 -1.88 -12.75
N VAL A 639 20.49 -1.03 -11.94
CA VAL A 639 21.26 -1.39 -10.75
C VAL A 639 20.63 -0.68 -9.56
N GLN A 640 20.23 -1.45 -8.57
CA GLN A 640 19.68 -0.96 -7.32
C GLN A 640 20.62 -1.36 -6.18
N TRP A 641 21.13 -0.37 -5.46
CA TRP A 641 22.07 -0.55 -4.37
C TRP A 641 21.49 -0.03 -3.07
N PHE A 642 21.63 -0.81 -2.01
CA PHE A 642 21.25 -0.47 -0.65
C PHE A 642 22.51 -0.53 0.23
N ASP A 643 22.69 0.49 1.09
CA ASP A 643 23.77 0.53 2.05
C ASP A 643 23.51 -0.42 3.22
N GLU A 644 24.53 -0.67 4.03
CA GLU A 644 24.36 -1.34 5.31
C GLU A 644 23.53 -0.44 6.25
N GLN A 645 22.73 -1.07 7.14
CA GLN A 645 22.05 -0.36 8.21
C GLN A 645 22.57 -0.87 9.56
N ASP A 646 23.48 -0.10 10.14
CA ASP A 646 24.10 -0.34 11.45
C ASP A 646 23.54 0.56 12.57
N ARG A 647 22.74 1.58 12.17
CA ARG A 647 22.09 2.48 13.09
C ARG A 647 20.70 1.95 13.45
N ILE A 648 20.63 1.14 14.48
CA ILE A 648 19.50 0.32 14.88
C ILE A 648 18.96 0.70 16.27
N ALA A 649 17.72 0.32 16.57
CA ALA A 649 17.19 0.32 17.94
C ALA A 649 17.84 -0.80 18.79
N SER A 650 17.68 -0.75 20.11
CA SER A 650 18.37 -1.66 21.04
C SER A 650 18.02 -3.14 20.84
N PHE A 651 16.86 -3.42 20.31
CA PHE A 651 16.33 -4.78 20.07
C PHE A 651 16.44 -5.23 18.60
N GLU A 652 17.07 -4.43 17.75
CA GLU A 652 17.24 -4.75 16.34
C GLU A 652 18.63 -5.30 16.04
N THR A 653 18.71 -6.08 14.98
CA THR A 653 19.97 -6.54 14.37
C THR A 653 20.36 -5.64 13.19
N PRO A 654 21.64 -5.43 12.91
CA PRO A 654 22.08 -4.73 11.72
C PRO A 654 21.77 -5.53 10.45
N THR A 655 21.66 -4.82 9.32
CA THR A 655 21.41 -5.45 8.02
C THR A 655 22.56 -5.10 7.07
N GLU A 656 23.13 -6.11 6.40
CA GLU A 656 24.18 -5.89 5.40
C GLU A 656 23.64 -5.19 4.14
N GLY A 657 24.50 -4.41 3.47
CA GLY A 657 24.15 -3.80 2.20
C GLY A 657 24.17 -4.81 1.05
N PHE A 658 23.38 -4.57 0.00
CA PHE A 658 23.29 -5.45 -1.16
C PHE A 658 23.04 -4.69 -2.47
N THR A 659 23.23 -5.39 -3.60
CA THR A 659 23.08 -4.81 -4.95
C THR A 659 22.31 -5.74 -5.86
N HIS A 660 21.12 -5.33 -6.30
CA HIS A 660 20.39 -6.04 -7.33
C HIS A 660 20.66 -5.46 -8.73
N VAL A 661 20.86 -6.33 -9.70
CA VAL A 661 20.97 -6.00 -11.12
C VAL A 661 19.77 -6.60 -11.84
N ASN A 662 18.97 -5.73 -12.49
CA ASN A 662 17.74 -6.12 -13.16
C ASN A 662 17.84 -5.80 -14.65
N LEU A 663 17.31 -6.68 -15.50
CA LEU A 663 17.17 -6.49 -16.94
C LEU A 663 15.71 -6.69 -17.34
N SER A 664 15.21 -5.85 -18.25
CA SER A 664 13.89 -6.07 -18.83
C SER A 664 13.86 -5.76 -20.32
N LEU A 665 13.00 -6.48 -21.06
CA LEU A 665 12.76 -6.31 -22.48
C LEU A 665 11.27 -6.38 -22.76
N ALA A 666 10.66 -5.24 -23.08
CA ALA A 666 9.28 -5.15 -23.52
C ALA A 666 9.22 -5.20 -25.05
N TRP A 667 8.34 -6.03 -25.58
CA TRP A 667 8.07 -6.17 -27.00
C TRP A 667 6.60 -5.85 -27.30
N LYS A 668 6.38 -4.87 -28.19
CA LYS A 668 5.07 -4.43 -28.68
C LYS A 668 4.87 -4.95 -30.12
N PRO A 669 4.27 -6.15 -30.31
CA PRO A 669 4.20 -6.84 -31.61
C PRO A 669 3.32 -6.13 -32.64
N LEU A 670 2.28 -5.41 -32.19
CA LEU A 670 1.31 -4.75 -33.05
C LEU A 670 1.75 -3.32 -33.39
N ARG A 671 1.53 -2.90 -34.65
CA ARG A 671 1.86 -1.53 -35.08
C ARG A 671 0.73 -0.58 -34.71
N GLY A 672 1.09 0.57 -34.16
CA GLY A 672 0.19 1.70 -33.95
C GLY A 672 -0.62 1.63 -32.65
N GLY A 673 -0.19 0.83 -31.66
CA GLY A 673 -0.84 0.81 -30.37
C GLY A 673 -0.14 -0.07 -29.33
N GLU A 674 -0.30 0.25 -28.08
CA GLU A 674 0.18 -0.51 -26.93
C GLU A 674 -0.75 -1.69 -26.58
N ASN A 675 -1.56 -2.14 -27.54
CA ASN A 675 -2.61 -3.13 -27.36
C ASN A 675 -2.10 -4.51 -26.92
N VAL A 676 -0.84 -4.83 -27.18
CA VAL A 676 -0.19 -6.06 -26.69
C VAL A 676 1.24 -5.75 -26.32
N THR A 677 1.62 -6.05 -25.09
CA THR A 677 3.00 -5.95 -24.59
C THR A 677 3.42 -7.29 -24.02
N VAL A 678 4.52 -7.81 -24.53
CA VAL A 678 5.21 -8.99 -23.99
C VAL A 678 6.45 -8.49 -23.25
N LEU A 679 6.57 -8.77 -21.96
CA LEU A 679 7.68 -8.33 -21.12
C LEU A 679 8.45 -9.53 -20.61
N LEU A 680 9.76 -9.57 -20.87
CA LEU A 680 10.70 -10.52 -20.31
C LEU A 680 11.59 -9.78 -19.31
N GLN A 681 11.75 -10.33 -18.12
CA GLN A 681 12.54 -9.76 -17.04
C GLN A 681 13.52 -10.78 -16.47
N ALA A 682 14.64 -10.28 -15.97
CA ALA A 682 15.59 -11.01 -15.15
C ALA A 682 15.90 -10.13 -13.94
N ASN A 683 15.28 -10.42 -12.80
CA ASN A 683 15.45 -9.71 -11.54
C ASN A 683 16.52 -10.41 -10.71
N ASN A 684 17.27 -9.63 -9.94
CA ASN A 684 18.41 -10.13 -9.16
C ASN A 684 19.31 -11.06 -10.00
N LEU A 685 19.74 -10.58 -11.17
CA LEU A 685 20.51 -11.39 -12.15
C LEU A 685 21.77 -12.02 -11.55
N LEU A 686 22.38 -11.37 -10.57
CA LEU A 686 23.62 -11.83 -9.92
C LEU A 686 23.37 -12.84 -8.80
N ASP A 687 22.11 -13.09 -8.45
CA ASP A 687 21.72 -14.02 -7.38
C ASP A 687 22.32 -13.62 -6.02
N GLU A 688 22.21 -12.32 -5.70
CA GLU A 688 22.74 -11.75 -4.45
C GLU A 688 21.68 -11.81 -3.35
N GLU A 689 22.09 -12.20 -2.15
CA GLU A 689 21.23 -12.19 -0.97
C GLU A 689 20.93 -10.75 -0.58
N GLY A 690 19.65 -10.41 -0.42
CA GLY A 690 19.19 -9.10 0.00
C GLY A 690 18.17 -9.22 1.14
N ARG A 691 18.19 -8.26 2.07
CA ARG A 691 17.26 -8.18 3.21
C ARG A 691 16.79 -6.76 3.40
N ARG A 692 15.47 -6.54 3.49
CA ARG A 692 14.93 -5.22 3.75
C ARG A 692 15.00 -4.91 5.24
N HIS A 693 15.74 -3.87 5.62
CA HIS A 693 15.85 -3.46 7.02
C HIS A 693 14.50 -3.03 7.63
N ALA A 694 13.58 -2.51 6.83
CA ALA A 694 12.24 -2.14 7.28
C ALA A 694 11.35 -3.35 7.62
N SER A 695 11.76 -4.58 7.23
CA SER A 695 11.05 -5.81 7.55
C SER A 695 11.22 -6.19 9.02
N PHE A 696 10.14 -6.68 9.60
CA PHE A 696 10.15 -7.30 10.92
C PHE A 696 10.90 -8.64 10.92
N THR A 697 10.75 -9.38 9.83
CA THR A 697 11.31 -10.72 9.62
C THR A 697 12.66 -10.72 8.91
N LYS A 698 13.35 -9.58 8.80
CA LYS A 698 14.61 -9.41 8.05
C LYS A 698 15.70 -10.43 8.38
N ASP A 699 15.69 -10.97 9.62
CA ASP A 699 16.72 -11.90 10.08
C ASP A 699 16.52 -13.33 9.53
N PHE A 700 15.31 -13.66 9.03
CA PHE A 700 15.00 -15.00 8.53
C PHE A 700 14.16 -15.02 7.23
N VAL A 701 13.69 -13.87 6.74
CA VAL A 701 13.01 -13.72 5.45
C VAL A 701 13.84 -12.85 4.51
N PRO A 702 14.75 -13.42 3.70
CA PRO A 702 15.47 -12.71 2.66
C PRO A 702 14.56 -12.44 1.45
N LEU A 703 14.98 -11.51 0.59
CA LEU A 703 14.37 -11.26 -0.71
C LEU A 703 14.59 -12.44 -1.65
N ALA A 704 13.74 -12.56 -2.68
CA ALA A 704 13.87 -13.61 -3.69
C ALA A 704 15.25 -13.60 -4.36
N GLY A 705 15.74 -14.78 -4.67
CA GLY A 705 16.93 -15.02 -5.47
C GLY A 705 16.74 -14.56 -6.92
N ARG A 706 17.55 -15.06 -7.84
CA ARG A 706 17.43 -14.74 -9.26
C ARG A 706 16.08 -15.18 -9.82
N ASN A 707 15.32 -14.22 -10.39
CA ASN A 707 13.99 -14.46 -10.93
C ASN A 707 13.92 -14.12 -12.43
N LEU A 708 13.47 -15.10 -13.25
CA LEU A 708 13.13 -14.89 -14.66
C LEU A 708 11.62 -14.84 -14.80
N LYS A 709 11.07 -13.67 -15.16
CA LYS A 709 9.62 -13.44 -15.31
C LYS A 709 9.27 -13.16 -16.78
N LEU A 710 8.20 -13.80 -17.25
CA LEU A 710 7.57 -13.53 -18.54
C LEU A 710 6.13 -13.07 -18.28
N SER A 711 5.77 -11.89 -18.76
CA SER A 711 4.39 -11.41 -18.70
C SER A 711 3.86 -10.93 -20.05
N VAL A 712 2.55 -11.04 -20.21
CA VAL A 712 1.83 -10.57 -21.42
C VAL A 712 0.65 -9.73 -20.95
N LYS A 713 0.57 -8.48 -21.43
CA LYS A 713 -0.59 -7.60 -21.25
C LYS A 713 -1.24 -7.36 -22.63
N MET A 714 -2.56 -7.36 -22.64
CA MET A 714 -3.36 -7.15 -23.86
C MET A 714 -4.53 -6.21 -23.52
N SER A 715 -4.79 -5.23 -24.39
CA SER A 715 -5.91 -4.29 -24.32
C SER A 715 -6.57 -4.18 -25.68
N LEU A 716 -7.85 -4.54 -25.82
CA LEU A 716 -8.57 -4.70 -27.09
C LEU A 716 -9.94 -4.00 -27.08
#